data_db45040577222cd6405564e52d9946bc
#
_entry.id   db45040577222cd6405564e52d9946bc
#
_cell.length_a   1.000
_cell.length_b   1.000
_cell.length_c   1.000
_cell.angle_alpha   90.00
_cell.angle_beta   90.00
_cell.angle_gamma   90.00
#
_symmetry.space_group_name_H-M   'P 1'
#
loop_
_entity.id
_entity.type
_entity.pdbx_description
1 polymer ?
#
loop_
_entity_poly.entity_id
_entity_poly.type
_entity_poly.pdbx_seq_one_letter_code
_entity_poly.pdbx_strand_id
1 'polypeptide(L)'
;MEQENRVRMERIAADPQSGLSAEQVRRRFAQGADNYKVESSTLSVSEIVRSNVCTYFNLVFAVIAVLLAIVGAWSDMLFLPIIVANTCIGIIQEVHSKKVLDKLSILNAPHAVVIRDGKRQEIPADQLVLDDIVEFSAGSQIPADAKVVSGELQVNESLITGESDEIEKREGDSLLSGSFVVSGKACARLEKVGKDSYISKLTLQATKSKKGEQSEMIRSLNYLIMVMGIIIIPIGIALFVQSFIYNEGTFHDSITGMVAAIIGMIPEGLYLLTSVALAVSSVRLAQKKVLIHDMKCIETLARVNVLCVDKTGTITEPGMHVYDFSVLDGADQLEISQLLADFVAAQEKDNATMEALKAHFSNGSGMRAREVYSFSSETKYSGAVMNDGKSYVIGAPEFVLRGQFAQYQEQIATYSSKGYRVLVFAQYEGTLDRKPLTEPVLPLCFVMLANPIRKGAKETFTYFAENDVDIKVISGDNPLTVSVIAAEAGIVGAERFVDASTLKEKEDYYRAVEEYTVFGRVTPSQKRMLVQALKEHKKTVAMTGDGVNDVLALKDADCSVAMASGSEAASNVAQLVLLDSDFSRMPSVVAEGRRVVNNIERTAALYIVKNIFSMLLAIFSVILMLDYPLEPSQVSLISMFTIGIPSFVLALEPNKDLIRGHFLTNVLVRALPAGLTDFIVVSGLVIFCREFQVDLDCLSTSCTILVAIVGFMILHRIARPMNTGHIVMLVGVIAGWILCMLFGGSFFGITGISKQCEMLMVIFAIITEPVLRYLSLIVEWISARCRMIHARFSRA
;
A
#
# COMPACT_ATOMS: atom_id res chain seq x y z
N MET A 1 -40.03 -3.08 0.76
CA MET A 1 -41.03 -1.97 0.59
C MET A 1 -40.44 -0.57 0.38
N GLU A 2 -39.12 -0.41 0.28
CA GLU A 2 -38.47 0.88 -0.08
C GLU A 2 -38.06 0.99 -1.56
N GLN A 3 -38.27 -0.05 -2.35
CA GLN A 3 -37.85 -0.08 -3.77
C GLN A 3 -38.94 0.32 -4.79
N GLU A 4 -40.17 0.56 -4.38
CA GLU A 4 -41.29 0.78 -5.33
C GLU A 4 -41.80 2.22 -5.48
N ASN A 5 -41.29 3.19 -4.72
CA ASN A 5 -41.76 4.59 -4.77
C ASN A 5 -40.74 5.59 -5.33
N ARG A 6 -39.83 5.17 -6.22
CA ARG A 6 -39.10 6.17 -7.02
C ARG A 6 -39.97 6.64 -8.18
N VAL A 7 -40.54 7.83 -7.99
CA VAL A 7 -41.08 8.64 -9.10
C VAL A 7 -40.04 8.59 -10.22
N ARG A 8 -40.41 8.14 -11.42
CA ARG A 8 -39.58 8.26 -12.63
C ARG A 8 -39.24 9.73 -12.79
N MET A 9 -38.00 10.10 -12.44
CA MET A 9 -37.58 11.51 -12.59
C MET A 9 -37.69 11.88 -14.06
N GLU A 10 -38.35 12.98 -14.32
CA GLU A 10 -38.47 13.52 -15.66
C GLU A 10 -37.06 13.89 -16.16
N ARG A 11 -36.65 13.36 -17.30
CA ARG A 11 -35.33 13.62 -17.89
C ARG A 11 -35.29 15.01 -18.49
N ILE A 12 -34.19 15.71 -18.29
CA ILE A 12 -33.94 17.02 -18.91
C ILE A 12 -33.09 16.77 -20.16
N ALA A 13 -33.66 17.16 -21.31
CA ALA A 13 -32.93 17.13 -22.58
C ALA A 13 -31.99 18.36 -22.63
N ALA A 14 -30.83 18.24 -21.99
CA ALA A 14 -29.84 19.31 -22.04
C ALA A 14 -29.22 19.38 -23.45
N ASP A 15 -29.10 20.59 -23.97
CA ASP A 15 -28.43 20.85 -25.23
C ASP A 15 -26.89 20.68 -25.03
N PRO A 16 -26.19 19.99 -25.93
CA PRO A 16 -24.75 19.76 -25.82
C PRO A 16 -23.87 21.01 -25.73
N GLN A 17 -24.35 22.14 -26.28
CA GLN A 17 -23.61 23.40 -26.28
C GLN A 17 -23.86 24.28 -25.04
N SER A 18 -25.09 24.26 -24.51
CA SER A 18 -25.45 25.09 -23.35
C SER A 18 -25.43 24.31 -22.01
N GLY A 19 -25.63 22.99 -22.04
CA GLY A 19 -25.72 22.17 -20.83
C GLY A 19 -26.93 22.50 -19.96
N LEU A 20 -26.86 22.13 -18.67
CA LEU A 20 -27.88 22.45 -17.68
C LEU A 20 -27.76 23.91 -17.19
N SER A 21 -28.88 24.55 -16.89
CA SER A 21 -28.89 25.83 -16.20
C SER A 21 -28.66 25.68 -14.70
N ALA A 22 -28.16 26.74 -14.03
CA ALA A 22 -27.91 26.73 -12.58
C ALA A 22 -29.18 26.38 -11.77
N GLU A 23 -30.37 26.71 -12.23
CA GLU A 23 -31.65 26.35 -11.60
C GLU A 23 -31.93 24.83 -11.74
N GLN A 24 -31.71 24.29 -12.93
CA GLN A 24 -31.84 22.83 -13.18
C GLN A 24 -30.87 22.01 -12.35
N VAL A 25 -29.62 22.45 -12.20
CA VAL A 25 -28.60 21.83 -11.35
C VAL A 25 -29.08 21.83 -9.88
N ARG A 26 -29.55 22.97 -9.35
CA ARG A 26 -30.09 23.05 -7.97
C ARG A 26 -31.28 22.11 -7.78
N ARG A 27 -32.17 22.01 -8.77
CA ARG A 27 -33.30 21.07 -8.75
C ARG A 27 -32.84 19.62 -8.68
N ARG A 28 -31.77 19.23 -9.43
CA ARG A 28 -31.19 17.86 -9.40
C ARG A 28 -30.57 17.54 -8.04
N PHE A 29 -29.81 18.48 -7.45
CA PHE A 29 -29.31 18.34 -6.09
C PHE A 29 -30.44 18.17 -5.05
N ALA A 30 -31.47 18.99 -5.12
CA ALA A 30 -32.62 18.90 -4.21
C ALA A 30 -33.38 17.55 -4.34
N GLN A 31 -33.30 16.90 -5.51
CA GLN A 31 -33.90 15.59 -5.79
C GLN A 31 -32.99 14.42 -5.38
N GLY A 32 -31.76 14.70 -4.86
CA GLY A 32 -30.73 13.66 -4.56
C GLY A 32 -30.27 12.92 -5.83
N ALA A 33 -30.23 13.60 -6.97
CA ALA A 33 -29.76 13.07 -8.25
C ALA A 33 -28.34 13.54 -8.56
N ASP A 34 -27.51 13.65 -7.54
CA ASP A 34 -26.09 13.96 -7.59
C ASP A 34 -25.24 12.70 -7.63
N ASN A 35 -24.01 12.84 -8.13
CA ASN A 35 -23.04 11.74 -8.21
C ASN A 35 -22.24 11.60 -6.92
N TYR A 36 -22.94 11.62 -5.77
CA TYR A 36 -22.25 11.43 -4.50
C TYR A 36 -21.50 10.09 -4.46
N LYS A 37 -20.31 10.12 -3.94
CA LYS A 37 -19.48 8.93 -3.79
C LYS A 37 -20.19 7.96 -2.83
N VAL A 38 -20.55 6.77 -3.30
CA VAL A 38 -20.95 5.69 -2.39
C VAL A 38 -19.72 5.41 -1.54
N GLU A 39 -19.82 5.68 -0.23
CA GLU A 39 -18.70 5.67 0.69
C GLU A 39 -17.78 4.45 0.46
N SER A 40 -16.59 4.75 0.03
CA SER A 40 -15.51 3.77 0.00
C SER A 40 -15.10 3.47 1.44
N SER A 41 -14.89 2.23 1.75
CA SER A 41 -14.12 1.53 2.80
C SER A 41 -13.56 2.28 4.03
N THR A 42 -13.73 3.57 4.20
CA THR A 42 -13.33 4.26 5.44
C THR A 42 -14.44 4.14 6.47
N LEU A 43 -14.13 3.46 7.59
CA LEU A 43 -15.04 3.29 8.71
C LEU A 43 -15.59 4.67 9.16
N SER A 44 -16.89 4.74 9.45
CA SER A 44 -17.49 5.91 10.10
C SER A 44 -16.92 6.08 11.51
N VAL A 45 -17.00 7.30 12.07
CA VAL A 45 -16.53 7.54 13.45
C VAL A 45 -17.26 6.61 14.44
N SER A 46 -18.53 6.34 14.21
CA SER A 46 -19.34 5.42 15.01
C SER A 46 -18.82 3.97 14.92
N GLU A 47 -18.44 3.53 13.73
CA GLU A 47 -17.85 2.21 13.51
C GLU A 47 -16.45 2.10 14.14
N ILE A 48 -15.63 3.15 14.05
CA ILE A 48 -14.33 3.23 14.75
C ILE A 48 -14.51 3.08 16.26
N VAL A 49 -15.44 3.81 16.86
CA VAL A 49 -15.72 3.69 18.28
C VAL A 49 -16.19 2.28 18.62
N ARG A 50 -17.13 1.73 17.86
CA ARG A 50 -17.66 0.39 18.09
C ARG A 50 -16.59 -0.70 17.93
N SER A 51 -15.74 -0.63 16.92
CA SER A 51 -14.68 -1.61 16.67
C SER A 51 -13.59 -1.61 17.75
N ASN A 52 -13.30 -0.46 18.35
CA ASN A 52 -12.32 -0.35 19.43
C ASN A 52 -12.92 -0.73 20.81
N VAL A 53 -14.20 -0.45 21.06
CA VAL A 53 -14.87 -0.78 22.33
C VAL A 53 -15.34 -2.24 22.37
N CYS A 54 -16.01 -2.72 21.31
CA CYS A 54 -16.61 -4.04 21.27
C CYS A 54 -15.63 -5.12 20.77
N THR A 55 -14.46 -5.21 21.38
CA THR A 55 -13.48 -6.28 21.09
C THR A 55 -13.75 -7.51 21.95
N TYR A 56 -13.32 -8.70 21.49
CA TYR A 56 -13.39 -9.93 22.27
C TYR A 56 -12.70 -9.78 23.62
N PHE A 57 -11.50 -9.21 23.66
CA PHE A 57 -10.76 -9.04 24.91
C PHE A 57 -11.37 -8.01 25.85
N ASN A 58 -11.93 -6.91 25.34
CA ASN A 58 -12.66 -5.96 26.19
C ASN A 58 -13.87 -6.63 26.88
N LEU A 59 -14.54 -7.56 26.19
CA LEU A 59 -15.61 -8.38 26.79
C LEU A 59 -15.05 -9.28 27.89
N VAL A 60 -13.92 -9.97 27.65
CA VAL A 60 -13.26 -10.80 28.68
C VAL A 60 -12.87 -9.95 29.88
N PHE A 61 -12.27 -8.78 29.68
CA PHE A 61 -11.91 -7.87 30.76
C PHE A 61 -13.14 -7.34 31.55
N ALA A 62 -14.24 -7.08 30.89
CA ALA A 62 -15.48 -6.71 31.55
C ALA A 62 -16.00 -7.84 32.45
N VAL A 63 -15.94 -9.09 31.98
CA VAL A 63 -16.30 -10.26 32.81
C VAL A 63 -15.35 -10.40 33.99
N ILE A 64 -14.06 -10.29 33.81
CA ILE A 64 -13.02 -10.33 34.85
C ILE A 64 -13.27 -9.23 35.89
N ALA A 65 -13.54 -8.00 35.45
CA ALA A 65 -13.83 -6.88 36.37
C ALA A 65 -15.06 -7.16 37.26
N VAL A 66 -16.12 -7.73 36.68
CA VAL A 66 -17.30 -8.15 37.43
C VAL A 66 -16.95 -9.23 38.46
N LEU A 67 -16.14 -10.23 38.08
CA LEU A 67 -15.70 -11.28 38.99
C LEU A 67 -14.88 -10.72 40.19
N LEU A 68 -13.92 -9.83 39.91
CA LEU A 68 -13.11 -9.17 40.92
C LEU A 68 -13.96 -8.27 41.84
N ALA A 69 -14.97 -7.57 41.28
CA ALA A 69 -15.92 -6.79 42.08
C ALA A 69 -16.75 -7.66 43.03
N ILE A 70 -17.19 -8.86 42.58
CA ILE A 70 -17.96 -9.81 43.43
C ILE A 70 -17.12 -10.28 44.62
N VAL A 71 -15.83 -10.53 44.46
CA VAL A 71 -14.94 -10.97 45.54
C VAL A 71 -14.31 -9.83 46.33
N GLY A 72 -14.58 -8.57 45.96
CA GLY A 72 -14.10 -7.38 46.68
C GLY A 72 -12.61 -7.05 46.42
N ALA A 73 -11.97 -7.61 45.37
CA ALA A 73 -10.57 -7.40 45.04
C ALA A 73 -10.38 -6.10 44.22
N TRP A 74 -10.63 -4.94 44.81
CA TRP A 74 -10.60 -3.63 44.13
C TRP A 74 -9.20 -3.19 43.71
N SER A 75 -8.15 -3.57 44.46
CA SER A 75 -6.74 -3.31 44.10
C SER A 75 -6.34 -3.97 42.80
N ASP A 76 -6.94 -5.12 42.50
CA ASP A 76 -6.63 -5.93 41.34
C ASP A 76 -7.28 -5.42 40.02
N MET A 77 -8.14 -4.40 40.13
CA MET A 77 -8.75 -3.73 38.98
C MET A 77 -7.84 -2.71 38.27
N LEU A 78 -6.57 -2.60 38.64
CA LEU A 78 -5.61 -1.65 38.05
C LEU A 78 -5.48 -1.77 36.50
N PHE A 79 -5.77 -2.93 35.93
CA PHE A 79 -5.80 -3.11 34.50
C PHE A 79 -6.90 -2.30 33.77
N LEU A 80 -8.02 -1.99 34.45
CA LEU A 80 -9.15 -1.26 33.85
C LEU A 80 -8.78 0.16 33.36
N PRO A 81 -8.17 1.04 34.18
CA PRO A 81 -7.69 2.33 33.71
C PRO A 81 -6.75 2.21 32.49
N ILE A 82 -5.89 1.18 32.45
CA ILE A 82 -4.98 0.94 31.34
C ILE A 82 -5.76 0.59 30.07
N ILE A 83 -6.76 -0.29 30.15
CA ILE A 83 -7.59 -0.69 29.02
C ILE A 83 -8.43 0.49 28.52
N VAL A 84 -9.03 1.27 29.42
CA VAL A 84 -9.79 2.47 29.06
C VAL A 84 -8.89 3.48 28.35
N ALA A 85 -7.70 3.75 28.91
CA ALA A 85 -6.73 4.65 28.30
C ALA A 85 -6.30 4.13 26.89
N ASN A 86 -5.99 2.85 26.77
CA ASN A 86 -5.63 2.22 25.49
C ASN A 86 -6.77 2.34 24.46
N THR A 87 -8.02 2.08 24.86
CA THR A 87 -9.19 2.22 23.98
C THR A 87 -9.40 3.66 23.54
N CYS A 88 -9.28 4.62 24.47
CA CYS A 88 -9.39 6.05 24.15
C CYS A 88 -8.28 6.52 23.20
N ILE A 89 -7.02 6.12 23.45
CA ILE A 89 -5.88 6.44 22.57
C ILE A 89 -6.13 5.87 21.17
N GLY A 90 -6.60 4.61 21.05
CA GLY A 90 -6.93 3.98 19.79
C GLY A 90 -7.97 4.76 19.00
N ILE A 91 -9.10 5.10 19.64
CA ILE A 91 -10.18 5.87 19.03
C ILE A 91 -9.68 7.25 18.56
N ILE A 92 -8.98 8.00 19.44
CA ILE A 92 -8.48 9.34 19.13
C ILE A 92 -7.54 9.29 17.92
N GLN A 93 -6.61 8.34 17.91
CA GLN A 93 -5.64 8.21 16.82
C GLN A 93 -6.26 7.79 15.50
N GLU A 94 -7.19 6.83 15.53
CA GLU A 94 -7.86 6.36 14.31
C GLU A 94 -8.77 7.44 13.72
N VAL A 95 -9.48 8.20 14.56
CA VAL A 95 -10.27 9.37 14.14
C VAL A 95 -9.37 10.48 13.60
N HIS A 96 -8.22 10.75 14.23
CA HIS A 96 -7.26 11.74 13.73
C HIS A 96 -6.69 11.33 12.36
N SER A 97 -6.26 10.08 12.22
CA SER A 97 -5.77 9.53 10.95
C SER A 97 -6.81 9.63 9.84
N LYS A 98 -8.07 9.24 10.14
CA LYS A 98 -9.19 9.40 9.22
C LYS A 98 -9.34 10.85 8.74
N LYS A 99 -9.37 11.83 9.66
CA LYS A 99 -9.50 13.25 9.29
C LYS A 99 -8.38 13.74 8.38
N VAL A 100 -7.14 13.29 8.60
CA VAL A 100 -5.99 13.64 7.74
C VAL A 100 -6.13 13.02 6.35
N LEU A 101 -6.52 11.74 6.28
CA LEU A 101 -6.74 11.04 5.01
C LEU A 101 -7.92 11.63 4.23
N ASP A 102 -9.04 11.92 4.89
CA ASP A 102 -10.21 12.55 4.27
C ASP A 102 -9.84 13.91 3.66
N LYS A 103 -9.04 14.74 4.37
CA LYS A 103 -8.56 16.02 3.86
C LYS A 103 -7.68 15.88 2.62
N LEU A 104 -6.80 14.88 2.58
CA LEU A 104 -5.93 14.61 1.43
C LEU A 104 -6.72 14.02 0.25
N SER A 105 -7.70 13.16 0.52
CA SER A 105 -8.59 12.60 -0.50
C SER A 105 -9.40 13.67 -1.22
N ILE A 106 -9.83 14.72 -0.52
CA ILE A 106 -10.51 15.88 -1.14
C ILE A 106 -9.58 16.63 -2.11
N LEU A 107 -8.28 16.75 -1.79
CA LEU A 107 -7.31 17.42 -2.65
C LEU A 107 -7.00 16.62 -3.94
N ASN A 108 -7.25 15.33 -3.95
CA ASN A 108 -7.02 14.44 -5.08
C ASN A 108 -8.34 13.85 -5.61
N ALA A 109 -9.48 14.50 -5.34
CA ALA A 109 -10.77 14.06 -5.86
C ALA A 109 -10.78 14.16 -7.40
N PRO A 110 -11.31 13.16 -8.13
CA PRO A 110 -11.42 13.24 -9.57
C PRO A 110 -12.28 14.44 -9.97
N HIS A 111 -11.85 15.15 -11.02
CA HIS A 111 -12.55 16.30 -11.57
C HIS A 111 -13.15 15.93 -12.93
N ALA A 112 -14.21 16.60 -13.32
CA ALA A 112 -14.82 16.44 -14.63
C ALA A 112 -15.09 17.81 -15.25
N VAL A 113 -14.87 17.91 -16.55
CA VAL A 113 -15.19 19.11 -17.33
C VAL A 113 -16.66 19.04 -17.74
N VAL A 114 -17.49 19.90 -17.17
CA VAL A 114 -18.93 19.96 -17.42
C VAL A 114 -19.29 21.24 -18.16
N ILE A 115 -20.29 21.13 -19.02
CA ILE A 115 -20.88 22.29 -19.71
C ILE A 115 -22.17 22.68 -18.97
N ARG A 116 -22.17 23.88 -18.35
CA ARG A 116 -23.34 24.45 -17.66
C ARG A 116 -23.49 25.94 -18.02
N ASP A 117 -24.69 26.41 -18.26
CA ASP A 117 -24.97 27.78 -18.69
C ASP A 117 -24.13 28.23 -19.90
N GLY A 118 -23.82 27.31 -20.83
CA GLY A 118 -22.99 27.56 -22.01
C GLY A 118 -21.48 27.75 -21.72
N LYS A 119 -21.04 27.47 -20.47
CA LYS A 119 -19.65 27.60 -20.06
C LYS A 119 -19.07 26.25 -19.67
N ARG A 120 -17.81 25.98 -20.09
CA ARG A 120 -17.02 24.86 -19.62
C ARG A 120 -16.52 25.19 -18.22
N GLN A 121 -16.75 24.27 -17.30
CA GLN A 121 -16.32 24.36 -15.89
C GLN A 121 -15.73 23.03 -15.45
N GLU A 122 -14.59 23.07 -14.79
CA GLU A 122 -14.02 21.91 -14.14
C GLU A 122 -14.54 21.84 -12.71
N ILE A 123 -15.21 20.74 -12.37
CA ILE A 123 -15.84 20.54 -11.07
C ILE A 123 -15.45 19.16 -10.50
N PRO A 124 -15.45 18.98 -9.17
CA PRO A 124 -15.31 17.67 -8.55
C PRO A 124 -16.39 16.70 -9.05
N ALA A 125 -16.03 15.46 -9.31
CA ALA A 125 -16.94 14.45 -9.88
C ALA A 125 -18.15 14.13 -8.98
N ASP A 126 -18.07 14.37 -7.68
CA ASP A 126 -19.17 14.23 -6.73
C ASP A 126 -20.23 15.35 -6.84
N GLN A 127 -19.88 16.46 -7.49
CA GLN A 127 -20.80 17.58 -7.79
C GLN A 127 -21.51 17.46 -9.14
N LEU A 128 -21.27 16.40 -9.88
CA LEU A 128 -22.01 16.07 -11.08
C LEU A 128 -23.45 15.69 -10.74
N VAL A 129 -24.38 16.02 -11.61
CA VAL A 129 -25.80 15.67 -11.45
C VAL A 129 -26.33 14.92 -12.67
N LEU A 130 -27.44 14.23 -12.49
CA LEU A 130 -28.15 13.57 -13.59
C LEU A 130 -28.50 14.57 -14.71
N ASP A 131 -28.28 14.17 -15.96
CA ASP A 131 -28.43 14.93 -17.20
C ASP A 131 -27.38 16.02 -17.46
N ASP A 132 -26.29 16.12 -16.64
CA ASP A 132 -25.15 16.96 -16.98
C ASP A 132 -24.51 16.53 -18.31
N ILE A 133 -24.01 17.53 -19.06
CA ILE A 133 -23.19 17.32 -20.25
C ILE A 133 -21.71 17.39 -19.82
N VAL A 134 -21.02 16.28 -19.91
CA VAL A 134 -19.61 16.15 -19.52
C VAL A 134 -18.74 15.96 -20.76
N GLU A 135 -17.63 16.66 -20.81
CA GLU A 135 -16.62 16.53 -21.85
C GLU A 135 -15.55 15.52 -21.38
N PHE A 136 -15.37 14.46 -22.14
CA PHE A 136 -14.34 13.44 -21.90
C PHE A 136 -13.22 13.54 -22.92
N SER A 137 -11.97 13.34 -22.48
CA SER A 137 -10.76 13.33 -23.29
C SER A 137 -9.82 12.21 -22.86
N ALA A 138 -8.80 11.93 -23.65
CA ALA A 138 -7.79 10.93 -23.32
C ALA A 138 -7.26 11.09 -21.86
N GLY A 139 -7.20 9.98 -21.11
CA GLY A 139 -6.80 9.94 -19.70
C GLY A 139 -7.91 10.15 -18.69
N SER A 140 -9.09 10.65 -19.10
CA SER A 140 -10.24 10.84 -18.20
C SER A 140 -10.84 9.51 -17.76
N GLN A 141 -11.19 9.38 -16.48
CA GLN A 141 -12.04 8.30 -16.00
C GLN A 141 -13.52 8.73 -16.11
N ILE A 142 -14.39 7.80 -16.50
CA ILE A 142 -15.85 8.02 -16.60
C ILE A 142 -16.45 7.86 -15.19
N PRO A 143 -16.87 8.96 -14.51
CA PRO A 143 -17.29 8.93 -13.11
C PRO A 143 -18.72 8.43 -12.89
N ALA A 144 -19.55 8.46 -13.94
CA ALA A 144 -20.97 8.08 -13.91
C ALA A 144 -21.38 7.51 -15.25
N ASP A 145 -22.41 6.65 -15.29
CA ASP A 145 -22.88 6.10 -16.58
C ASP A 145 -23.42 7.22 -17.46
N ALA A 146 -22.95 7.29 -18.70
CA ALA A 146 -23.25 8.37 -19.64
C ALA A 146 -23.63 7.82 -21.03
N LYS A 147 -24.13 8.70 -21.87
CA LYS A 147 -24.41 8.42 -23.29
C LYS A 147 -23.74 9.48 -24.16
N VAL A 148 -22.96 9.06 -25.15
CA VAL A 148 -22.28 9.98 -26.09
C VAL A 148 -23.30 10.78 -26.85
N VAL A 149 -23.16 12.11 -26.88
CA VAL A 149 -24.04 13.07 -27.56
C VAL A 149 -23.35 13.64 -28.79
N SER A 150 -22.02 13.82 -28.72
CA SER A 150 -21.23 14.28 -29.88
C SER A 150 -19.78 13.89 -29.72
N GLY A 151 -19.09 13.62 -30.83
CA GLY A 151 -17.68 13.20 -30.83
C GLY A 151 -17.50 11.69 -30.83
N GLU A 152 -16.26 11.24 -30.65
CA GLU A 152 -15.84 9.85 -30.77
C GLU A 152 -14.73 9.56 -29.75
N LEU A 153 -14.80 8.40 -29.08
CA LEU A 153 -13.87 7.98 -28.04
C LEU A 153 -13.46 6.52 -28.26
N GLN A 154 -12.22 6.22 -27.93
CA GLN A 154 -11.78 4.84 -27.61
C GLN A 154 -11.74 4.68 -26.10
N VAL A 155 -12.47 3.70 -25.60
CA VAL A 155 -12.66 3.47 -24.15
C VAL A 155 -12.15 2.08 -23.79
N ASN A 156 -11.45 1.98 -22.68
CA ASN A 156 -11.08 0.71 -22.11
C ASN A 156 -12.00 0.37 -20.94
N GLU A 157 -12.70 -0.74 -21.03
CA GLU A 157 -13.64 -1.23 -20.03
C GLU A 157 -13.07 -2.36 -19.16
N SER A 158 -11.76 -2.61 -19.21
CA SER A 158 -11.08 -3.76 -18.58
C SER A 158 -11.22 -3.83 -17.06
N LEU A 159 -11.36 -2.68 -16.38
CA LEU A 159 -11.62 -2.65 -14.94
C LEU A 159 -12.98 -3.25 -14.57
N ILE A 160 -13.90 -3.26 -15.53
CA ILE A 160 -15.29 -3.66 -15.36
C ILE A 160 -15.52 -5.08 -15.92
N THR A 161 -15.10 -5.30 -17.16
CA THR A 161 -15.34 -6.54 -17.91
C THR A 161 -14.22 -7.57 -17.73
N GLY A 162 -13.01 -7.12 -17.41
CA GLY A 162 -11.80 -7.93 -17.39
C GLY A 162 -11.14 -8.10 -18.75
N GLU A 163 -11.77 -7.65 -19.84
CA GLU A 163 -11.23 -7.70 -21.21
C GLU A 163 -10.47 -6.40 -21.50
N SER A 164 -9.27 -6.52 -22.09
CA SER A 164 -8.35 -5.40 -22.30
C SER A 164 -8.53 -4.68 -23.64
N ASP A 165 -9.52 -5.07 -24.45
CA ASP A 165 -9.74 -4.51 -25.76
C ASP A 165 -10.29 -3.08 -25.67
N GLU A 166 -9.76 -2.20 -26.52
CA GLU A 166 -10.24 -0.84 -26.66
C GLU A 166 -11.52 -0.83 -27.52
N ILE A 167 -12.59 -0.24 -26.98
CA ILE A 167 -13.91 -0.20 -27.63
C ILE A 167 -14.13 1.20 -28.17
N GLU A 168 -14.38 1.31 -29.46
CA GLU A 168 -14.79 2.57 -30.06
C GLU A 168 -16.24 2.91 -29.67
N LYS A 169 -16.47 4.13 -29.19
CA LYS A 169 -17.77 4.67 -28.80
C LYS A 169 -18.08 5.91 -29.62
N ARG A 170 -19.22 5.90 -30.29
CA ARG A 170 -19.72 6.97 -31.13
C ARG A 170 -21.00 7.57 -30.59
N GLU A 171 -21.52 8.60 -31.26
CA GLU A 171 -22.78 9.23 -30.88
C GLU A 171 -23.91 8.20 -30.73
N GLY A 172 -24.56 8.24 -29.56
CA GLY A 172 -25.59 7.29 -29.19
C GLY A 172 -25.15 6.09 -28.38
N ASP A 173 -23.83 5.82 -28.24
CA ASP A 173 -23.30 4.71 -27.47
C ASP A 173 -23.27 5.02 -25.99
N SER A 174 -23.37 3.96 -25.17
CA SER A 174 -23.31 4.06 -23.71
C SER A 174 -21.87 3.95 -23.20
N LEU A 175 -21.53 4.81 -22.25
CA LEU A 175 -20.30 4.83 -21.50
C LEU A 175 -20.58 4.32 -20.08
N LEU A 176 -19.84 3.32 -19.64
CA LEU A 176 -19.97 2.75 -18.30
C LEU A 176 -19.08 3.45 -17.30
N SER A 177 -19.62 3.78 -16.12
CA SER A 177 -18.83 4.32 -15.02
C SER A 177 -17.73 3.35 -14.59
N GLY A 178 -16.53 3.88 -14.32
CA GLY A 178 -15.36 3.08 -13.99
C GLY A 178 -14.47 2.69 -15.18
N SER A 179 -14.94 2.85 -16.43
CA SER A 179 -14.10 2.79 -17.62
C SER A 179 -13.30 4.08 -17.80
N PHE A 180 -12.32 4.07 -18.70
CA PHE A 180 -11.47 5.23 -18.95
C PHE A 180 -11.22 5.46 -20.44
N VAL A 181 -11.03 6.71 -20.79
CA VAL A 181 -10.80 7.14 -22.17
C VAL A 181 -9.33 6.95 -22.52
N VAL A 182 -9.05 6.15 -23.56
CA VAL A 182 -7.71 5.90 -24.09
C VAL A 182 -7.31 6.98 -25.09
N SER A 183 -8.23 7.32 -26.00
CA SER A 183 -8.02 8.33 -27.03
C SER A 183 -9.33 8.94 -27.49
N GLY A 184 -9.25 10.07 -28.21
CA GLY A 184 -10.41 10.79 -28.72
C GLY A 184 -10.96 11.82 -27.75
N LYS A 185 -12.08 12.48 -28.16
CA LYS A 185 -12.78 13.49 -27.41
C LYS A 185 -14.26 13.46 -27.73
N ALA A 186 -15.12 13.46 -26.69
CA ALA A 186 -16.56 13.51 -26.87
C ALA A 186 -17.27 14.24 -25.73
N CYS A 187 -18.45 14.75 -26.01
CA CYS A 187 -19.41 15.19 -25.01
C CYS A 187 -20.44 14.08 -24.78
N ALA A 188 -20.69 13.77 -23.51
CA ALA A 188 -21.69 12.77 -23.15
C ALA A 188 -22.62 13.28 -22.05
N ARG A 189 -23.87 12.84 -22.09
CA ARG A 189 -24.89 13.17 -21.08
C ARG A 189 -24.95 12.10 -20.02
N LEU A 190 -24.90 12.48 -18.75
CA LEU A 190 -24.99 11.53 -17.63
C LEU A 190 -26.38 10.90 -17.54
N GLU A 191 -26.42 9.58 -17.46
CA GLU A 191 -27.67 8.81 -17.42
C GLU A 191 -27.97 8.17 -16.07
N LYS A 192 -26.92 7.79 -15.31
CA LYS A 192 -27.05 7.26 -13.96
C LYS A 192 -25.89 7.77 -13.10
N VAL A 193 -26.23 8.30 -11.95
CA VAL A 193 -25.29 8.93 -11.01
C VAL A 193 -25.36 8.28 -9.63
N GLY A 194 -24.34 8.48 -8.80
CA GLY A 194 -24.26 7.99 -7.44
C GLY A 194 -24.43 6.47 -7.35
N LYS A 195 -25.28 5.99 -6.44
CA LYS A 195 -25.52 4.55 -6.20
C LYS A 195 -26.18 3.82 -7.38
N ASP A 196 -26.75 4.54 -8.34
CA ASP A 196 -27.38 3.94 -9.50
C ASP A 196 -26.40 3.68 -10.65
N SER A 197 -25.19 4.24 -10.60
CA SER A 197 -24.11 3.99 -11.57
C SER A 197 -23.64 2.53 -11.53
N TYR A 198 -23.10 2.06 -12.64
CA TYR A 198 -22.66 0.68 -12.80
C TYR A 198 -21.55 0.32 -11.78
N ILE A 199 -20.52 1.15 -11.67
CA ILE A 199 -19.40 0.91 -10.75
C ILE A 199 -19.86 0.90 -9.28
N SER A 200 -20.81 1.76 -8.90
CA SER A 200 -21.34 1.80 -7.53
C SER A 200 -22.12 0.52 -7.20
N LYS A 201 -22.92 -0.01 -8.14
CA LYS A 201 -23.61 -1.28 -7.95
C LYS A 201 -22.64 -2.44 -7.83
N LEU A 202 -21.60 -2.48 -8.67
CA LEU A 202 -20.56 -3.50 -8.62
C LEU A 202 -19.82 -3.45 -7.28
N THR A 203 -19.45 -2.25 -6.80
CA THR A 203 -18.78 -2.02 -5.52
C THR A 203 -19.65 -2.48 -4.35
N LEU A 204 -20.93 -2.15 -4.34
CA LEU A 204 -21.88 -2.59 -3.30
C LEU A 204 -22.06 -4.12 -3.28
N GLN A 205 -22.02 -4.78 -4.42
CA GLN A 205 -22.07 -6.25 -4.51
C GLN A 205 -20.75 -6.87 -4.01
N ALA A 206 -19.61 -6.30 -4.40
CA ALA A 206 -18.28 -6.75 -3.98
C ALA A 206 -18.07 -6.57 -2.48
N THR A 207 -18.53 -5.48 -1.88
CA THR A 207 -18.42 -5.19 -0.44
C THR A 207 -19.20 -6.20 0.40
N LYS A 208 -20.31 -6.73 -0.11
CA LYS A 208 -21.07 -7.83 0.54
C LYS A 208 -20.35 -9.17 0.46
N SER A 209 -19.46 -9.35 -0.51
CA SER A 209 -18.82 -10.64 -0.82
C SER A 209 -17.37 -10.77 -0.33
N LYS A 210 -16.66 -9.68 -0.06
CA LYS A 210 -15.23 -9.73 0.33
C LYS A 210 -14.97 -8.89 1.57
N LYS A 211 -14.61 -9.56 2.68
CA LYS A 211 -13.67 -8.98 3.65
C LYS A 211 -12.37 -8.75 2.87
N GLY A 212 -11.94 -7.50 2.73
CA GLY A 212 -10.71 -7.16 2.03
C GLY A 212 -9.55 -8.05 2.51
N GLU A 213 -8.67 -8.47 1.62
CA GLU A 213 -7.49 -9.25 2.00
C GLU A 213 -6.67 -8.43 3.01
N GLN A 214 -6.56 -8.95 4.24
CA GLN A 214 -5.74 -8.33 5.28
C GLN A 214 -4.26 -8.50 4.96
N SER A 215 -3.42 -7.56 5.38
CA SER A 215 -1.97 -7.69 5.29
C SER A 215 -1.45 -8.94 6.03
N GLU A 216 -0.28 -9.47 5.64
CA GLU A 216 0.32 -10.65 6.29
C GLU A 216 0.49 -10.44 7.79
N MET A 217 0.98 -9.26 8.18
CA MET A 217 1.20 -8.87 9.56
C MET A 217 -0.13 -8.85 10.35
N ILE A 218 -1.14 -8.16 9.85
CA ILE A 218 -2.45 -8.07 10.52
C ILE A 218 -3.11 -9.45 10.61
N ARG A 219 -3.03 -10.26 9.56
CA ARG A 219 -3.54 -11.65 9.55
C ARG A 219 -2.84 -12.51 10.59
N SER A 220 -1.51 -12.41 10.68
CA SER A 220 -0.70 -13.13 11.65
C SER A 220 -1.02 -12.72 13.08
N LEU A 221 -1.21 -11.42 13.33
CA LEU A 221 -1.65 -10.91 14.62
C LEU A 221 -3.04 -11.38 15.00
N ASN A 222 -3.99 -11.32 14.08
CA ASN A 222 -5.35 -11.81 14.31
C ASN A 222 -5.39 -13.32 14.58
N TYR A 223 -4.55 -14.11 13.89
CA TYR A 223 -4.41 -15.53 14.14
C TYR A 223 -3.86 -15.81 15.55
N LEU A 224 -2.82 -15.10 15.97
CA LEU A 224 -2.25 -15.19 17.32
C LEU A 224 -3.28 -14.85 18.39
N ILE A 225 -3.99 -13.74 18.22
CA ILE A 225 -5.06 -13.28 19.11
C ILE A 225 -6.18 -14.32 19.21
N MET A 226 -6.58 -14.91 18.09
CA MET A 226 -7.62 -15.95 18.07
C MET A 226 -7.18 -17.21 18.83
N VAL A 227 -5.94 -17.69 18.58
CA VAL A 227 -5.39 -18.87 19.27
C VAL A 227 -5.33 -18.65 20.77
N MET A 228 -4.81 -17.49 21.21
CA MET A 228 -4.76 -17.13 22.62
C MET A 228 -6.16 -17.02 23.23
N GLY A 229 -7.09 -16.38 22.52
CA GLY A 229 -8.49 -16.24 22.97
C GLY A 229 -9.20 -17.61 23.21
N ILE A 230 -8.89 -18.60 22.38
CA ILE A 230 -9.43 -19.96 22.57
C ILE A 230 -8.78 -20.67 23.77
N ILE A 231 -7.49 -20.51 23.98
CA ILE A 231 -6.71 -21.22 25.02
C ILE A 231 -7.01 -20.65 26.42
N ILE A 232 -7.24 -19.34 26.54
CA ILE A 232 -7.46 -18.65 27.82
C ILE A 232 -8.63 -19.24 28.59
N ILE A 233 -9.76 -19.57 27.94
CA ILE A 233 -10.97 -20.03 28.60
C ILE A 233 -10.77 -21.38 29.33
N PRO A 234 -10.31 -22.46 28.64
CA PRO A 234 -10.12 -23.74 29.32
C PRO A 234 -9.05 -23.71 30.42
N ILE A 235 -7.96 -22.94 30.22
CA ILE A 235 -6.93 -22.81 31.24
C ILE A 235 -7.45 -22.04 32.46
N GLY A 236 -8.21 -20.95 32.26
CA GLY A 236 -8.82 -20.21 33.35
C GLY A 236 -9.79 -21.07 34.19
N ILE A 237 -10.65 -21.84 33.50
CA ILE A 237 -11.55 -22.76 34.20
C ILE A 237 -10.75 -23.83 34.96
N ALA A 238 -9.71 -24.40 34.37
CA ALA A 238 -8.87 -25.41 35.01
C ALA A 238 -8.18 -24.86 36.26
N LEU A 239 -7.63 -23.66 36.21
CA LEU A 239 -7.01 -23.00 37.37
C LEU A 239 -8.01 -22.74 38.48
N PHE A 240 -9.21 -22.23 38.16
CA PHE A 240 -10.25 -22.00 39.12
C PHE A 240 -10.70 -23.30 39.81
N VAL A 241 -10.98 -24.34 39.04
CA VAL A 241 -11.40 -25.65 39.57
C VAL A 241 -10.31 -26.26 40.44
N GLN A 242 -9.07 -26.18 40.00
CA GLN A 242 -7.91 -26.70 40.72
C GLN A 242 -7.72 -25.96 42.06
N SER A 243 -7.71 -24.62 42.10
CA SER A 243 -7.52 -23.84 43.30
C SER A 243 -8.71 -24.01 44.27
N PHE A 244 -9.95 -23.90 43.76
CA PHE A 244 -11.14 -23.92 44.58
C PHE A 244 -11.54 -25.32 45.11
N ILE A 245 -11.44 -26.34 44.24
CA ILE A 245 -11.94 -27.69 44.59
C ILE A 245 -10.80 -28.56 45.18
N TYR A 246 -9.62 -28.55 44.57
CA TYR A 246 -8.54 -29.48 44.95
C TYR A 246 -7.57 -28.89 46.02
N ASN A 247 -7.31 -27.58 46.01
CA ASN A 247 -6.41 -26.94 46.95
C ASN A 247 -7.19 -26.35 48.15
N GLU A 248 -8.53 -26.51 48.20
CA GLU A 248 -9.38 -25.96 49.25
C GLU A 248 -9.20 -24.44 49.44
N GLY A 249 -8.80 -23.73 48.39
CA GLY A 249 -8.58 -22.30 48.41
C GLY A 249 -9.87 -21.51 48.64
N THR A 250 -9.74 -20.27 49.12
CA THR A 250 -10.91 -19.40 49.25
C THR A 250 -11.42 -19.03 47.86
N PHE A 251 -12.73 -18.69 47.79
CA PHE A 251 -13.31 -18.21 46.54
C PHE A 251 -12.61 -16.97 46.00
N HIS A 252 -12.13 -16.09 46.92
CA HIS A 252 -11.33 -14.92 46.59
C HIS A 252 -10.00 -15.29 45.91
N ASP A 253 -9.19 -16.16 46.53
CA ASP A 253 -7.85 -16.51 46.06
C ASP A 253 -7.92 -17.28 44.72
N SER A 254 -8.95 -18.12 44.59
CA SER A 254 -9.19 -18.89 43.33
C SER A 254 -9.54 -17.99 42.15
N ILE A 255 -10.35 -16.93 42.36
CA ILE A 255 -10.68 -15.96 41.32
C ILE A 255 -9.47 -15.07 41.01
N THR A 256 -8.77 -14.55 42.01
CA THR A 256 -7.64 -13.64 41.82
C THR A 256 -6.49 -14.34 41.09
N GLY A 257 -6.14 -15.60 41.46
CA GLY A 257 -5.14 -16.39 40.75
C GLY A 257 -5.50 -16.73 39.29
N MET A 258 -6.77 -17.14 39.07
CA MET A 258 -7.28 -17.33 37.72
C MET A 258 -7.19 -16.04 36.89
N VAL A 259 -7.62 -14.91 37.44
CA VAL A 259 -7.62 -13.60 36.79
C VAL A 259 -6.20 -13.15 36.47
N ALA A 260 -5.25 -13.34 37.39
CA ALA A 260 -3.84 -12.99 37.15
C ALA A 260 -3.26 -13.75 35.94
N ALA A 261 -3.52 -15.06 35.87
CA ALA A 261 -3.09 -15.87 34.71
C ALA A 261 -3.74 -15.39 33.40
N ILE A 262 -5.05 -15.11 33.41
CA ILE A 262 -5.77 -14.64 32.20
C ILE A 262 -5.22 -13.28 31.73
N ILE A 263 -5.05 -12.29 32.62
CA ILE A 263 -4.47 -10.98 32.27
C ILE A 263 -3.05 -11.16 31.70
N GLY A 264 -2.28 -12.09 32.28
CA GLY A 264 -0.95 -12.42 31.75
C GLY A 264 -0.95 -12.99 30.34
N MET A 265 -1.97 -13.78 29.99
CA MET A 265 -2.10 -14.42 28.68
C MET A 265 -2.70 -13.51 27.59
N ILE A 266 -3.35 -12.39 27.94
CA ILE A 266 -3.92 -11.46 26.95
C ILE A 266 -2.84 -10.52 26.42
N PRO A 267 -2.64 -10.41 25.06
CA PRO A 267 -1.71 -9.46 24.49
C PRO A 267 -2.29 -8.04 24.44
N GLU A 268 -2.45 -7.44 25.63
CA GLU A 268 -3.00 -6.09 25.78
C GLU A 268 -2.17 -5.06 24.99
N GLY A 269 -2.85 -4.19 24.27
CA GLY A 269 -2.21 -3.09 23.54
C GLY A 269 -1.45 -3.45 22.27
N LEU A 270 -1.24 -4.73 21.93
CA LEU A 270 -0.55 -5.10 20.67
C LEU A 270 -1.32 -4.61 19.44
N TYR A 271 -2.65 -4.78 19.44
CA TYR A 271 -3.50 -4.27 18.34
C TYR A 271 -3.49 -2.74 18.29
N LEU A 272 -3.65 -2.08 19.45
CA LEU A 272 -3.57 -0.64 19.55
C LEU A 272 -2.25 -0.11 19.00
N LEU A 273 -1.12 -0.70 19.43
CA LEU A 273 0.21 -0.25 19.01
C LEU A 273 0.40 -0.39 17.49
N THR A 274 -0.13 -1.47 16.90
CA THR A 274 -0.10 -1.67 15.46
C THR A 274 -0.91 -0.61 14.72
N SER A 275 -2.13 -0.34 15.16
CA SER A 275 -2.99 0.71 14.61
C SER A 275 -2.36 2.09 14.75
N VAL A 276 -1.79 2.40 15.91
CA VAL A 276 -1.07 3.67 16.19
C VAL A 276 0.15 3.81 15.26
N ALA A 277 0.96 2.76 15.11
CA ALA A 277 2.15 2.81 14.26
C ALA A 277 1.80 3.05 12.79
N LEU A 278 0.76 2.39 12.28
CA LEU A 278 0.25 2.60 10.92
C LEU A 278 -0.36 4.00 10.74
N ALA A 279 -1.13 4.48 11.71
CA ALA A 279 -1.73 5.82 11.68
C ALA A 279 -0.66 6.92 11.66
N VAL A 280 0.34 6.83 12.54
CA VAL A 280 1.48 7.78 12.57
C VAL A 280 2.27 7.74 11.26
N SER A 281 2.47 6.55 10.69
CA SER A 281 3.13 6.39 9.40
C SER A 281 2.36 7.08 8.28
N SER A 282 1.03 6.91 8.23
CA SER A 282 0.18 7.59 7.25
C SER A 282 0.30 9.11 7.35
N VAL A 283 0.27 9.67 8.56
CA VAL A 283 0.44 11.11 8.77
C VAL A 283 1.82 11.59 8.30
N ARG A 284 2.88 10.84 8.59
CA ARG A 284 4.25 11.17 8.14
C ARG A 284 4.39 11.11 6.61
N LEU A 285 3.78 10.12 5.96
CA LEU A 285 3.77 10.01 4.50
C LEU A 285 2.94 11.13 3.88
N ALA A 286 1.81 11.47 4.49
CA ALA A 286 0.99 12.60 4.09
C ALA A 286 1.75 13.94 4.14
N GLN A 287 2.55 14.18 5.19
CA GLN A 287 3.43 15.36 5.29
C GLN A 287 4.49 15.40 4.18
N LYS A 288 4.88 14.23 3.64
CA LYS A 288 5.76 14.10 2.48
C LYS A 288 5.01 14.12 1.15
N LYS A 289 3.75 14.54 1.14
CA LYS A 289 2.88 14.59 -0.05
C LYS A 289 2.66 13.22 -0.70
N VAL A 290 2.57 12.18 0.10
CA VAL A 290 2.26 10.83 -0.31
C VAL A 290 0.87 10.47 0.22
N LEU A 291 -0.10 10.28 -0.69
CA LEU A 291 -1.45 9.84 -0.37
C LEU A 291 -1.50 8.31 -0.35
N ILE A 292 -2.10 7.74 0.69
CA ILE A 292 -2.28 6.30 0.85
C ILE A 292 -3.77 5.99 0.74
N HIS A 293 -4.13 5.16 -0.24
CA HIS A 293 -5.50 4.64 -0.39
C HIS A 293 -5.71 3.32 0.38
N ASP A 294 -4.65 2.52 0.53
CA ASP A 294 -4.69 1.24 1.26
C ASP A 294 -3.47 1.13 2.21
N MET A 295 -3.75 1.00 3.51
CA MET A 295 -2.71 0.84 4.54
C MET A 295 -1.86 -0.43 4.37
N LYS A 296 -2.38 -1.45 3.68
CA LYS A 296 -1.67 -2.68 3.36
C LYS A 296 -0.39 -2.40 2.55
N CYS A 297 -0.40 -1.37 1.70
CA CYS A 297 0.75 -1.03 0.87
C CYS A 297 1.99 -0.66 1.69
N ILE A 298 1.83 -0.09 2.89
CA ILE A 298 2.96 0.28 3.77
C ILE A 298 3.76 -0.97 4.17
N GLU A 299 3.06 -2.05 4.54
CA GLU A 299 3.70 -3.32 4.86
C GLU A 299 4.31 -3.96 3.61
N THR A 300 3.57 -3.99 2.52
CA THR A 300 4.01 -4.60 1.25
C THR A 300 5.27 -3.93 0.73
N LEU A 301 5.31 -2.58 0.74
CA LEU A 301 6.50 -1.82 0.34
C LEU A 301 7.74 -2.13 1.17
N ALA A 302 7.57 -2.41 2.46
CA ALA A 302 8.67 -2.80 3.33
C ALA A 302 9.34 -4.12 2.90
N ARG A 303 8.59 -4.99 2.21
CA ARG A 303 8.99 -6.33 1.77
C ARG A 303 9.25 -6.44 0.27
N VAL A 304 9.05 -5.35 -0.49
CA VAL A 304 9.28 -5.33 -1.94
C VAL A 304 10.70 -5.74 -2.26
N ASN A 305 10.83 -6.68 -3.19
CA ASN A 305 12.10 -7.14 -3.74
C ASN A 305 12.23 -6.96 -5.26
N VAL A 306 11.11 -6.59 -5.94
CA VAL A 306 11.12 -6.18 -7.34
C VAL A 306 10.27 -4.92 -7.50
N LEU A 307 10.85 -3.90 -8.12
CA LEU A 307 10.15 -2.66 -8.47
C LEU A 307 10.07 -2.55 -9.99
N CYS A 308 8.87 -2.70 -10.53
CA CYS A 308 8.56 -2.45 -11.93
C CYS A 308 8.30 -0.96 -12.14
N VAL A 309 9.03 -0.34 -13.05
CA VAL A 309 8.91 1.09 -13.34
C VAL A 309 8.54 1.31 -14.80
N ASP A 310 7.57 2.18 -15.07
CA ASP A 310 7.40 2.72 -16.41
C ASP A 310 8.49 3.76 -16.67
N LYS A 311 8.90 3.89 -17.94
CA LYS A 311 9.90 4.88 -18.35
C LYS A 311 9.36 6.30 -18.17
N THR A 312 8.22 6.56 -18.83
CA THR A 312 7.63 7.91 -18.95
C THR A 312 7.01 8.35 -17.61
N GLY A 313 7.22 9.61 -17.21
CA GLY A 313 6.67 10.12 -15.96
C GLY A 313 7.31 9.56 -14.68
N THR A 314 8.05 8.44 -14.74
CA THR A 314 8.74 7.82 -13.59
C THR A 314 10.25 8.02 -13.65
N ILE A 315 10.94 7.42 -14.64
CA ILE A 315 12.39 7.61 -14.86
C ILE A 315 12.65 9.00 -15.45
N THR A 316 11.79 9.41 -16.39
CA THR A 316 11.87 10.70 -17.06
C THR A 316 10.85 11.69 -16.50
N GLU A 317 11.06 12.98 -16.72
CA GLU A 317 10.08 14.02 -16.42
C GLU A 317 8.80 13.82 -17.27
N PRO A 318 7.63 14.23 -16.79
CA PRO A 318 6.44 14.27 -17.60
C PRO A 318 6.63 15.33 -18.69
N GLY A 319 6.25 14.97 -19.90
CA GLY A 319 6.44 15.84 -21.06
C GLY A 319 7.60 15.42 -21.92
N MET A 320 7.52 15.80 -23.18
CA MET A 320 8.48 15.47 -24.23
C MET A 320 8.95 16.78 -24.87
N HIS A 321 10.18 16.82 -25.32
CA HIS A 321 10.71 17.99 -26.05
C HIS A 321 11.30 17.52 -27.38
N VAL A 322 11.11 18.32 -28.42
CA VAL A 322 11.85 18.16 -29.67
C VAL A 322 13.29 18.56 -29.40
N TYR A 323 14.20 17.60 -29.52
CA TYR A 323 15.63 17.82 -29.34
C TYR A 323 16.23 18.44 -30.61
N ASP A 324 15.92 17.84 -31.77
CA ASP A 324 16.42 18.27 -33.08
C ASP A 324 15.53 17.66 -34.19
N PHE A 325 15.71 18.10 -35.44
CA PHE A 325 15.14 17.45 -36.61
C PHE A 325 16.14 17.42 -37.75
N SER A 326 16.13 16.37 -38.51
CA SER A 326 17.04 16.13 -39.62
C SER A 326 16.26 16.01 -40.93
N VAL A 327 16.48 16.91 -41.86
CA VAL A 327 15.84 16.92 -43.17
C VAL A 327 16.53 15.90 -44.08
N LEU A 328 15.75 15.24 -44.92
CA LEU A 328 16.19 14.20 -45.88
C LEU A 328 16.27 14.77 -47.31
N ASP A 329 17.07 14.12 -48.16
CA ASP A 329 17.18 14.33 -49.61
C ASP A 329 17.47 15.79 -50.03
N GLY A 330 18.17 16.58 -49.24
CA GLY A 330 18.63 17.91 -49.59
C GLY A 330 17.53 18.99 -49.69
N ALA A 331 16.35 18.74 -49.16
CA ALA A 331 15.28 19.71 -49.08
C ALA A 331 15.65 20.91 -48.16
N ASP A 332 15.04 22.08 -48.40
CA ASP A 332 15.30 23.27 -47.59
C ASP A 332 14.74 23.07 -46.15
N GLN A 333 15.62 23.21 -45.15
CA GLN A 333 15.28 23.04 -43.75
C GLN A 333 14.19 24.03 -43.31
N LEU A 334 14.20 25.25 -43.82
CA LEU A 334 13.21 26.26 -43.49
C LEU A 334 11.83 25.92 -44.06
N GLU A 335 11.78 25.45 -45.33
CA GLU A 335 10.55 25.04 -45.98
C GLU A 335 9.90 23.86 -45.28
N ILE A 336 10.68 22.82 -44.91
CA ILE A 336 10.18 21.65 -44.19
C ILE A 336 9.73 22.02 -42.76
N SER A 337 10.46 22.91 -42.08
CA SER A 337 10.08 23.39 -40.76
C SER A 337 8.75 24.17 -40.76
N GLN A 338 8.52 25.03 -41.76
CA GLN A 338 7.27 25.76 -41.93
C GLN A 338 6.11 24.83 -42.26
N LEU A 339 6.31 23.86 -43.16
CA LEU A 339 5.32 22.86 -43.53
C LEU A 339 4.91 22.01 -42.29
N LEU A 340 5.91 21.57 -41.55
CA LEU A 340 5.68 20.82 -40.30
C LEU A 340 4.95 21.68 -39.25
N ALA A 341 5.24 22.98 -39.13
CA ALA A 341 4.54 23.91 -38.28
C ALA A 341 3.05 24.04 -38.67
N ASP A 342 2.75 24.18 -39.97
CA ASP A 342 1.38 24.24 -40.45
C ASP A 342 0.62 22.95 -40.22
N PHE A 343 1.26 21.80 -40.47
CA PHE A 343 0.69 20.48 -40.18
C PHE A 343 0.36 20.31 -38.68
N VAL A 344 1.31 20.63 -37.81
CA VAL A 344 1.16 20.49 -36.36
C VAL A 344 0.12 21.48 -35.82
N ALA A 345 0.04 22.71 -36.39
CA ALA A 345 -0.98 23.70 -36.01
C ALA A 345 -2.40 23.19 -36.27
N ALA A 346 -2.59 22.42 -37.32
CA ALA A 346 -3.89 21.87 -37.70
C ALA A 346 -4.37 20.70 -36.82
N GLN A 347 -3.42 19.97 -36.18
CA GLN A 347 -3.74 18.85 -35.28
C GLN A 347 -4.34 19.35 -33.95
N GLU A 348 -5.07 18.51 -33.22
CA GLU A 348 -5.47 18.78 -31.83
C GLU A 348 -4.32 18.49 -30.85
N LYS A 349 -4.41 19.04 -29.61
CA LYS A 349 -3.47 18.69 -28.52
C LYS A 349 -3.97 17.43 -27.81
N ASP A 350 -3.86 16.31 -28.43
CA ASP A 350 -4.40 15.04 -27.99
C ASP A 350 -3.39 14.16 -27.23
N ASN A 351 -2.07 14.46 -27.36
CA ASN A 351 -1.03 13.73 -26.67
C ASN A 351 0.25 14.55 -26.47
N ALA A 352 1.11 14.10 -25.54
CA ALA A 352 2.37 14.77 -25.16
C ALA A 352 3.33 14.96 -26.35
N THR A 353 3.31 14.05 -27.33
CA THR A 353 4.12 14.16 -28.56
C THR A 353 3.68 15.36 -29.40
N MET A 354 2.37 15.52 -29.60
CA MET A 354 1.83 16.63 -30.38
C MET A 354 2.01 17.96 -29.65
N GLU A 355 1.92 17.97 -28.33
CA GLU A 355 2.22 19.17 -27.53
C GLU A 355 3.69 19.61 -27.71
N ALA A 356 4.64 18.65 -27.66
CA ALA A 356 6.06 18.92 -27.88
C ALA A 356 6.32 19.48 -29.30
N LEU A 357 5.69 18.89 -30.30
CA LEU A 357 5.80 19.35 -31.69
C LEU A 357 5.24 20.76 -31.83
N LYS A 358 4.07 21.06 -31.27
CA LYS A 358 3.45 22.41 -31.29
C LYS A 358 4.30 23.47 -30.56
N ALA A 359 4.95 23.08 -29.47
CA ALA A 359 5.81 23.97 -28.71
C ALA A 359 7.07 24.36 -29.52
N HIS A 360 7.60 23.41 -30.31
CA HIS A 360 8.84 23.63 -31.08
C HIS A 360 8.55 24.27 -32.45
N PHE A 361 7.56 23.75 -33.18
CA PHE A 361 7.21 24.23 -34.52
C PHE A 361 6.03 25.20 -34.46
N SER A 362 6.30 26.48 -34.14
CA SER A 362 5.29 27.52 -33.95
C SER A 362 5.17 28.49 -35.14
N ASN A 363 6.16 28.52 -36.05
CA ASN A 363 6.25 29.50 -37.16
C ASN A 363 5.94 28.81 -38.51
N GLY A 364 4.66 28.72 -38.82
CA GLY A 364 4.21 28.15 -40.09
C GLY A 364 4.08 29.20 -41.22
N SER A 365 3.87 28.75 -42.45
CA SER A 365 3.60 29.61 -43.61
C SER A 365 2.15 30.10 -43.66
N GLY A 366 1.25 29.57 -42.81
CA GLY A 366 -0.19 29.85 -42.75
C GLY A 366 -1.05 28.93 -43.64
N MET A 367 -0.48 27.86 -44.17
CA MET A 367 -1.21 26.85 -44.91
C MET A 367 -2.24 26.14 -44.01
N ARG A 368 -3.48 25.97 -44.43
CA ARG A 368 -4.55 25.34 -43.65
C ARG A 368 -4.75 23.89 -44.08
N ALA A 369 -5.12 23.04 -43.14
CA ALA A 369 -5.58 21.70 -43.44
C ALA A 369 -7.04 21.70 -43.88
N ARG A 370 -7.37 20.85 -44.85
CA ARG A 370 -8.73 20.55 -45.29
C ARG A 370 -9.36 19.45 -44.45
N GLU A 371 -8.59 18.44 -44.13
CA GLU A 371 -8.99 17.28 -43.35
C GLU A 371 -7.88 16.93 -42.38
N VAL A 372 -8.23 16.50 -41.15
CA VAL A 372 -7.27 16.15 -40.09
C VAL A 372 -7.61 14.78 -39.52
N TYR A 373 -6.57 13.98 -39.34
CA TYR A 373 -6.64 12.63 -38.76
C TYR A 373 -5.74 12.58 -37.52
N SER A 374 -6.38 12.59 -36.34
CA SER A 374 -5.69 12.49 -35.06
C SER A 374 -4.96 11.15 -34.88
N PHE A 375 -4.02 11.10 -33.97
CA PHE A 375 -3.21 9.91 -33.70
C PHE A 375 -4.09 8.71 -33.29
N SER A 376 -3.76 7.53 -33.82
CA SER A 376 -4.33 6.26 -33.40
C SER A 376 -3.26 5.33 -32.88
N SER A 377 -3.56 4.63 -31.79
CA SER A 377 -2.67 3.60 -31.20
C SER A 377 -2.52 2.38 -32.11
N GLU A 378 -3.47 2.13 -33.00
CA GLU A 378 -3.44 1.04 -33.97
C GLU A 378 -2.53 1.35 -35.16
N THR A 379 -2.69 2.54 -35.77
CA THR A 379 -1.96 2.94 -36.98
C THR A 379 -0.63 3.61 -36.67
N LYS A 380 -0.42 4.10 -35.46
CA LYS A 380 0.81 4.76 -34.96
C LYS A 380 1.26 5.99 -35.75
N TYR A 381 0.31 6.68 -36.42
CA TYR A 381 0.57 7.95 -37.09
C TYR A 381 -0.60 8.95 -36.88
N SER A 382 -0.31 10.23 -37.09
CA SER A 382 -1.29 11.32 -37.32
C SER A 382 -1.17 11.81 -38.76
N GLY A 383 -2.26 12.27 -39.38
CA GLY A 383 -2.26 12.71 -40.75
C GLY A 383 -3.04 14.01 -40.98
N ALA A 384 -2.79 14.70 -42.07
CA ALA A 384 -3.58 15.80 -42.56
C ALA A 384 -3.55 15.93 -44.06
N VAL A 385 -4.67 16.32 -44.65
CA VAL A 385 -4.75 16.73 -46.07
C VAL A 385 -4.73 18.26 -46.06
N MET A 386 -3.69 18.84 -46.65
CA MET A 386 -3.51 20.28 -46.71
C MET A 386 -4.27 20.90 -47.91
N ASN A 387 -4.45 22.24 -47.90
CA ASN A 387 -5.17 22.92 -48.99
C ASN A 387 -4.50 22.86 -50.36
N ASP A 388 -3.24 22.49 -50.43
CA ASP A 388 -2.51 22.20 -51.68
C ASP A 388 -2.94 20.84 -52.30
N GLY A 389 -3.80 20.09 -51.64
CA GLY A 389 -4.29 18.77 -52.01
C GLY A 389 -3.35 17.62 -51.69
N LYS A 390 -2.24 17.87 -51.01
CA LYS A 390 -1.30 16.85 -50.57
C LYS A 390 -1.63 16.32 -49.20
N SER A 391 -1.38 15.02 -48.99
CA SER A 391 -1.53 14.35 -47.70
C SER A 391 -0.17 14.25 -47.01
N TYR A 392 -0.12 14.59 -45.73
CA TYR A 392 1.10 14.46 -44.92
C TYR A 392 0.81 13.61 -43.68
N VAL A 393 1.81 12.87 -43.26
CA VAL A 393 1.73 12.01 -42.09
C VAL A 393 2.96 12.17 -41.19
N ILE A 394 2.77 12.07 -39.87
CA ILE A 394 3.84 11.99 -38.89
C ILE A 394 3.59 10.81 -37.96
N GLY A 395 4.61 9.96 -37.75
CA GLY A 395 4.40 8.79 -36.86
C GLY A 395 5.67 7.98 -36.66
N ALA A 396 5.50 6.80 -36.10
CA ALA A 396 6.60 5.87 -35.84
C ALA A 396 7.20 5.37 -37.17
N PRO A 397 8.53 5.38 -37.34
CA PRO A 397 9.18 5.07 -38.61
C PRO A 397 8.78 3.72 -39.19
N GLU A 398 8.60 2.70 -38.36
CA GLU A 398 8.25 1.34 -38.79
C GLU A 398 6.87 1.29 -39.46
N PHE A 399 5.91 2.12 -38.96
CA PHE A 399 4.55 2.17 -39.48
C PHE A 399 4.38 3.11 -40.67
N VAL A 400 5.14 4.20 -40.70
CA VAL A 400 5.08 5.16 -41.80
C VAL A 400 5.91 4.69 -42.96
N LEU A 401 7.18 4.30 -42.79
CA LEU A 401 8.10 3.90 -43.86
C LEU A 401 7.84 2.48 -44.41
N ARG A 402 7.36 1.58 -43.55
CA ARG A 402 7.02 0.19 -43.90
C ARG A 402 8.13 -0.51 -44.73
N GLY A 403 7.89 -0.84 -45.98
CA GLY A 403 8.87 -1.51 -46.89
C GLY A 403 10.14 -0.69 -47.13
N GLN A 404 10.10 0.64 -46.98
CA GLN A 404 11.25 1.53 -47.08
C GLN A 404 12.05 1.63 -45.76
N PHE A 405 11.56 1.09 -44.66
CA PHE A 405 12.21 1.18 -43.36
C PHE A 405 13.66 0.70 -43.36
N ALA A 406 13.95 -0.37 -44.05
CA ALA A 406 15.30 -0.94 -44.16
C ALA A 406 16.34 0.05 -44.70
N GLN A 407 15.96 1.01 -45.56
CA GLN A 407 16.84 2.01 -46.11
C GLN A 407 17.30 3.03 -45.08
N TYR A 408 16.48 3.32 -44.09
CA TYR A 408 16.72 4.33 -43.06
C TYR A 408 17.06 3.72 -41.70
N GLN A 409 17.08 2.38 -41.59
CA GLN A 409 17.25 1.66 -40.33
C GLN A 409 18.53 2.03 -39.60
N GLU A 410 19.65 2.18 -40.27
CA GLU A 410 20.94 2.55 -39.66
C GLU A 410 20.91 3.97 -39.09
N GLN A 411 20.31 4.91 -39.82
CA GLN A 411 20.17 6.30 -39.38
C GLN A 411 19.24 6.40 -38.20
N ILE A 412 18.08 5.71 -38.23
CA ILE A 412 17.13 5.64 -37.12
C ILE A 412 17.77 4.99 -35.89
N ALA A 413 18.51 3.90 -36.06
CA ALA A 413 19.24 3.22 -35.00
C ALA A 413 20.31 4.14 -34.36
N THR A 414 20.98 4.97 -35.16
CA THR A 414 21.95 5.95 -34.67
C THR A 414 21.31 6.97 -33.74
N TYR A 415 20.11 7.48 -34.02
CA TYR A 415 19.37 8.39 -33.15
C TYR A 415 18.81 7.65 -31.94
N SER A 416 18.25 6.46 -32.12
CA SER A 416 17.69 5.65 -31.04
C SER A 416 18.77 5.19 -30.03
N SER A 417 20.01 4.91 -30.51
CA SER A 417 21.14 4.56 -29.63
C SER A 417 21.60 5.72 -28.74
N LYS A 418 21.20 6.95 -29.06
CA LYS A 418 21.41 8.15 -28.22
C LYS A 418 20.20 8.42 -27.28
N GLY A 419 19.25 7.49 -27.18
CA GLY A 419 18.08 7.62 -26.32
C GLY A 419 16.93 8.46 -26.91
N TYR A 420 17.00 8.88 -28.17
CA TYR A 420 15.93 9.69 -28.78
C TYR A 420 14.81 8.82 -29.33
N ARG A 421 13.57 9.27 -29.13
CA ARG A 421 12.43 8.76 -29.88
C ARG A 421 12.38 9.43 -31.24
N VAL A 422 12.45 8.65 -32.30
CA VAL A 422 12.44 9.14 -33.67
C VAL A 422 11.03 9.08 -34.23
N LEU A 423 10.55 10.18 -34.81
CA LEU A 423 9.37 10.22 -35.66
C LEU A 423 9.80 10.55 -37.09
N VAL A 424 9.06 10.06 -38.07
CA VAL A 424 9.22 10.46 -39.45
C VAL A 424 8.03 11.31 -39.88
N PHE A 425 8.32 12.45 -40.49
CA PHE A 425 7.35 13.27 -41.21
C PHE A 425 7.51 13.00 -42.71
N ALA A 426 6.40 12.67 -43.37
CA ALA A 426 6.42 12.25 -44.78
C ALA A 426 5.19 12.76 -45.54
N GLN A 427 5.34 12.97 -46.88
CA GLN A 427 4.23 13.13 -47.79
C GLN A 427 3.71 11.73 -48.16
N TYR A 428 2.40 11.55 -48.11
CA TYR A 428 1.71 10.31 -48.45
C TYR A 428 1.02 10.44 -49.83
N GLU A 429 1.21 9.49 -50.70
CA GLU A 429 0.64 9.54 -52.07
C GLU A 429 -0.78 8.96 -52.16
N GLY A 430 -1.23 8.27 -51.11
CA GLY A 430 -2.58 7.69 -51.02
C GLY A 430 -3.62 8.58 -50.33
N THR A 431 -4.81 8.02 -50.22
CA THR A 431 -5.91 8.66 -49.45
C THR A 431 -5.86 8.27 -47.97
N LEU A 432 -5.97 9.23 -47.07
CA LEU A 432 -6.04 8.97 -45.65
C LEU A 432 -7.44 8.48 -45.25
N ASP A 433 -7.54 7.30 -44.64
CA ASP A 433 -8.81 6.65 -44.24
C ASP A 433 -8.78 6.04 -42.85
N ARG A 434 -7.86 6.47 -41.97
CA ARG A 434 -7.63 5.94 -40.61
C ARG A 434 -7.23 4.47 -40.57
N LYS A 435 -6.76 3.91 -41.64
CA LYS A 435 -6.21 2.54 -41.74
C LYS A 435 -4.70 2.58 -41.91
N PRO A 436 -4.03 1.43 -41.73
CA PRO A 436 -2.61 1.33 -42.08
C PRO A 436 -2.34 1.83 -43.50
N LEU A 437 -1.29 2.64 -43.69
CA LEU A 437 -0.92 3.20 -44.96
C LEU A 437 -0.67 2.07 -46.00
N THR A 438 -1.17 2.19 -47.21
CA THR A 438 -1.02 1.18 -48.28
C THR A 438 -0.06 1.63 -49.36
N GLU A 439 -0.09 2.92 -49.74
CA GLU A 439 0.70 3.51 -50.79
C GLU A 439 2.09 3.98 -50.30
N PRO A 440 3.07 4.22 -51.19
CA PRO A 440 4.37 4.76 -50.80
C PRO A 440 4.31 6.11 -50.10
N VAL A 441 5.34 6.39 -49.30
CA VAL A 441 5.56 7.70 -48.68
C VAL A 441 6.85 8.32 -49.19
N LEU A 442 6.89 9.64 -49.28
CA LEU A 442 8.11 10.41 -49.47
C LEU A 442 8.56 10.98 -48.13
N PRO A 443 9.59 10.40 -47.48
CA PRO A 443 10.07 10.90 -46.18
C PRO A 443 10.72 12.28 -46.36
N LEU A 444 10.31 13.25 -45.52
CA LEU A 444 10.79 14.63 -45.58
C LEU A 444 11.82 14.93 -44.49
N CYS A 445 11.54 14.51 -43.24
CA CYS A 445 12.48 14.66 -42.15
C CYS A 445 12.25 13.65 -41.04
N PHE A 446 13.28 13.44 -40.21
CA PHE A 446 13.18 12.80 -38.91
C PHE A 446 13.11 13.86 -37.82
N VAL A 447 12.22 13.66 -36.85
CA VAL A 447 12.11 14.49 -35.67
C VAL A 447 12.54 13.67 -34.45
N MET A 448 13.57 14.15 -33.74
CA MET A 448 14.12 13.51 -32.57
C MET A 448 13.49 14.13 -31.32
N LEU A 449 12.82 13.31 -30.54
CA LEU A 449 12.19 13.69 -29.29
C LEU A 449 12.96 13.10 -28.11
N ALA A 450 13.09 13.86 -27.03
CA ALA A 450 13.74 13.43 -25.79
C ALA A 450 12.83 13.70 -24.59
N ASN A 451 12.88 12.79 -23.62
CA ASN A 451 12.36 13.00 -22.28
C ASN A 451 13.55 13.15 -21.33
N PRO A 452 13.75 14.30 -20.67
CA PRO A 452 14.84 14.47 -19.72
C PRO A 452 14.68 13.52 -18.53
N ILE A 453 15.78 12.91 -18.10
CA ILE A 453 15.81 12.06 -16.92
C ILE A 453 15.55 12.94 -15.69
N ARG A 454 14.73 12.48 -14.76
CA ARG A 454 14.42 13.19 -13.52
C ARG A 454 15.66 13.43 -12.68
N LYS A 455 15.74 14.60 -12.07
CA LYS A 455 16.75 14.89 -11.05
C LYS A 455 16.59 13.91 -9.88
N GLY A 456 17.70 13.28 -9.45
CA GLY A 456 17.67 12.29 -8.35
C GLY A 456 17.27 10.86 -8.77
N ALA A 457 17.04 10.59 -10.06
CA ALA A 457 16.73 9.24 -10.53
C ALA A 457 17.88 8.26 -10.22
N LYS A 458 19.12 8.66 -10.50
CA LYS A 458 20.31 7.84 -10.27
C LYS A 458 20.47 7.47 -8.79
N GLU A 459 20.33 8.42 -7.89
CA GLU A 459 20.40 8.20 -6.45
C GLU A 459 19.29 7.28 -5.96
N THR A 460 18.09 7.45 -6.52
CA THR A 460 16.93 6.62 -6.20
C THR A 460 17.14 5.16 -6.62
N PHE A 461 17.59 4.91 -7.84
CA PHE A 461 17.82 3.54 -8.31
C PHE A 461 19.03 2.89 -7.63
N THR A 462 20.10 3.67 -7.35
CA THR A 462 21.22 3.19 -6.53
C THR A 462 20.75 2.75 -5.14
N TYR A 463 19.89 3.54 -4.48
CA TYR A 463 19.32 3.17 -3.19
C TYR A 463 18.56 1.83 -3.26
N PHE A 464 17.77 1.60 -4.28
CA PHE A 464 17.04 0.34 -4.44
C PHE A 464 17.98 -0.85 -4.66
N ALA A 465 19.00 -0.70 -5.51
CA ALA A 465 20.01 -1.73 -5.75
C ALA A 465 20.78 -2.10 -4.47
N GLU A 466 21.20 -1.10 -3.67
CA GLU A 466 21.87 -1.30 -2.37
C GLU A 466 20.96 -1.97 -1.32
N ASN A 467 19.65 -1.92 -1.52
CA ASN A 467 18.64 -2.46 -0.62
C ASN A 467 17.99 -3.77 -1.11
N ASP A 468 18.70 -4.53 -1.96
CA ASP A 468 18.26 -5.82 -2.49
C ASP A 468 16.90 -5.75 -3.24
N VAL A 469 16.60 -4.64 -3.93
CA VAL A 469 15.40 -4.47 -4.77
C VAL A 469 15.81 -4.47 -6.23
N ASP A 470 15.36 -5.48 -6.96
CA ASP A 470 15.57 -5.59 -8.41
C ASP A 470 14.68 -4.58 -9.15
N ILE A 471 15.23 -3.86 -10.12
CA ILE A 471 14.46 -2.95 -10.96
C ILE A 471 14.12 -3.63 -12.29
N LYS A 472 12.86 -3.54 -12.71
CA LYS A 472 12.40 -3.97 -14.04
C LYS A 472 11.78 -2.76 -14.75
N VAL A 473 12.34 -2.36 -15.89
CA VAL A 473 11.80 -1.26 -16.71
C VAL A 473 10.85 -1.82 -17.74
N ILE A 474 9.61 -1.35 -17.74
CA ILE A 474 8.55 -1.86 -18.62
C ILE A 474 7.95 -0.68 -19.40
N SER A 475 8.19 -0.60 -20.71
CA SER A 475 7.78 0.55 -21.52
C SER A 475 7.20 0.13 -22.88
N GLY A 476 6.28 0.93 -23.40
CA GLY A 476 5.77 0.78 -24.77
C GLY A 476 6.74 1.24 -25.86
N ASP A 477 7.86 1.90 -25.49
CA ASP A 477 8.84 2.42 -26.43
C ASP A 477 9.82 1.35 -26.93
N ASN A 478 10.62 1.73 -27.93
CA ASN A 478 11.65 0.84 -28.48
C ASN A 478 12.62 0.36 -27.39
N PRO A 479 12.91 -0.97 -27.32
CA PRO A 479 13.71 -1.55 -26.23
C PRO A 479 15.13 -0.97 -26.12
N LEU A 480 15.77 -0.64 -27.25
CA LEU A 480 17.11 -0.04 -27.25
C LEU A 480 17.09 1.38 -26.62
N THR A 481 16.12 2.21 -27.02
CA THR A 481 15.94 3.55 -26.43
C THR A 481 15.69 3.48 -24.92
N VAL A 482 14.85 2.53 -24.48
CA VAL A 482 14.56 2.33 -23.05
C VAL A 482 15.79 1.85 -22.28
N SER A 483 16.59 0.95 -22.87
CA SER A 483 17.85 0.44 -22.30
C SER A 483 18.87 1.58 -22.07
N VAL A 484 19.04 2.47 -23.05
CA VAL A 484 19.96 3.63 -22.92
C VAL A 484 19.51 4.55 -21.79
N ILE A 485 18.23 4.92 -21.73
CA ILE A 485 17.67 5.79 -20.68
C ILE A 485 17.80 5.12 -19.31
N ALA A 486 17.54 3.82 -19.22
CA ALA A 486 17.69 3.06 -17.97
C ALA A 486 19.15 3.01 -17.48
N ALA A 487 20.12 2.85 -18.41
CA ALA A 487 21.54 2.89 -18.08
C ALA A 487 21.99 4.29 -17.60
N GLU A 488 21.55 5.36 -18.25
CA GLU A 488 21.82 6.74 -17.82
C GLU A 488 21.21 7.05 -16.45
N ALA A 489 20.03 6.48 -16.16
CA ALA A 489 19.39 6.56 -14.85
C ALA A 489 20.09 5.70 -13.76
N GLY A 490 21.13 4.93 -14.11
CA GLY A 490 21.90 4.12 -13.16
C GLY A 490 21.25 2.79 -12.78
N ILE A 491 20.34 2.26 -13.60
CA ILE A 491 19.70 0.96 -13.36
C ILE A 491 20.67 -0.17 -13.73
N VAL A 492 20.91 -1.06 -12.77
CA VAL A 492 21.83 -2.20 -12.93
C VAL A 492 21.24 -3.23 -13.90
N GLY A 493 22.04 -3.67 -14.86
CA GLY A 493 21.63 -4.67 -15.87
C GLY A 493 20.75 -4.10 -16.99
N ALA A 494 20.74 -2.78 -17.20
CA ALA A 494 19.96 -2.11 -18.25
C ALA A 494 20.31 -2.61 -19.66
N GLU A 495 21.51 -3.15 -19.87
CA GLU A 495 21.95 -3.76 -21.14
C GLU A 495 21.22 -5.07 -21.49
N ARG A 496 20.57 -5.71 -20.50
CA ARG A 496 19.75 -6.90 -20.71
C ARG A 496 18.32 -6.49 -21.05
N PHE A 497 18.07 -6.30 -22.32
CA PHE A 497 16.75 -5.86 -22.82
C PHE A 497 16.14 -6.87 -23.79
N VAL A 498 14.81 -6.84 -23.92
CA VAL A 498 14.04 -7.67 -24.84
C VAL A 498 12.91 -6.87 -25.47
N ASP A 499 12.58 -7.23 -26.71
CA ASP A 499 11.38 -6.76 -27.40
C ASP A 499 10.19 -7.64 -27.00
N ALA A 500 9.23 -7.08 -26.28
CA ALA A 500 8.08 -7.83 -25.78
C ALA A 500 7.16 -8.35 -26.89
N SER A 501 7.26 -7.83 -28.11
CA SER A 501 6.52 -8.37 -29.26
C SER A 501 6.92 -9.81 -29.63
N THR A 502 8.09 -10.27 -29.17
CA THR A 502 8.58 -11.64 -29.35
C THR A 502 8.02 -12.62 -28.31
N LEU A 503 7.51 -12.13 -27.20
CA LEU A 503 6.95 -12.94 -26.11
C LEU A 503 5.48 -13.24 -26.42
N LYS A 504 5.15 -14.51 -26.62
CA LYS A 504 3.80 -14.93 -27.04
C LYS A 504 3.11 -15.80 -26.01
N GLU A 505 3.84 -16.70 -25.37
CA GLU A 505 3.29 -17.69 -24.47
C GLU A 505 3.63 -17.35 -23.01
N LYS A 506 2.86 -17.88 -22.06
CA LYS A 506 3.06 -17.63 -20.63
C LYS A 506 4.47 -18.02 -20.17
N GLU A 507 5.00 -19.10 -20.70
CA GLU A 507 6.34 -19.61 -20.43
C GLU A 507 7.45 -18.65 -20.89
N ASP A 508 7.21 -17.86 -21.93
CA ASP A 508 8.16 -16.86 -22.41
C ASP A 508 8.28 -15.74 -21.38
N TYR A 509 7.15 -15.24 -20.85
CA TYR A 509 7.15 -14.22 -19.80
C TYR A 509 7.82 -14.73 -18.53
N TYR A 510 7.53 -15.98 -18.15
CA TYR A 510 8.09 -16.60 -16.95
C TYR A 510 9.63 -16.66 -17.00
N ARG A 511 10.22 -16.99 -18.16
CA ARG A 511 11.69 -16.96 -18.36
C ARG A 511 12.24 -15.56 -18.51
N ALA A 512 11.55 -14.72 -19.29
CA ALA A 512 12.04 -13.37 -19.59
C ALA A 512 12.21 -12.48 -18.35
N VAL A 513 11.34 -12.61 -17.33
CA VAL A 513 11.46 -11.80 -16.10
C VAL A 513 12.69 -12.13 -15.26
N GLU A 514 13.30 -13.32 -15.42
CA GLU A 514 14.57 -13.67 -14.78
C GLU A 514 15.77 -13.16 -15.59
N GLU A 515 15.70 -13.26 -16.91
CA GLU A 515 16.82 -12.99 -17.81
C GLU A 515 17.00 -11.50 -18.10
N TYR A 516 15.90 -10.75 -18.31
CA TYR A 516 15.95 -9.37 -18.77
C TYR A 516 15.60 -8.37 -17.67
N THR A 517 16.17 -7.17 -17.78
CA THR A 517 15.91 -6.03 -16.90
C THR A 517 15.00 -5.01 -17.59
N VAL A 518 15.09 -4.86 -18.90
CA VAL A 518 14.36 -3.87 -19.70
C VAL A 518 13.45 -4.56 -20.71
N PHE A 519 12.19 -4.17 -20.72
CA PHE A 519 11.16 -4.67 -21.64
C PHE A 519 10.63 -3.50 -22.47
N GLY A 520 10.85 -3.56 -23.80
CA GLY A 520 10.36 -2.55 -24.75
C GLY A 520 9.21 -3.04 -25.59
N ARG A 521 8.45 -2.12 -26.23
CA ARG A 521 7.25 -2.39 -27.05
C ARG A 521 6.17 -3.19 -26.31
N VAL A 522 6.05 -2.97 -25.01
CA VAL A 522 5.12 -3.70 -24.15
C VAL A 522 3.71 -3.13 -24.30
N THR A 523 2.73 -3.99 -24.55
CA THR A 523 1.30 -3.64 -24.53
C THR A 523 0.74 -3.65 -23.10
N PRO A 524 -0.41 -3.02 -22.82
CA PRO A 524 -1.02 -3.05 -21.50
C PRO A 524 -1.27 -4.46 -20.93
N SER A 525 -1.73 -5.38 -21.77
CA SER A 525 -1.92 -6.80 -21.39
C SER A 525 -0.60 -7.50 -21.06
N GLN A 526 0.47 -7.21 -21.82
CA GLN A 526 1.80 -7.75 -21.55
C GLN A 526 2.41 -7.17 -20.27
N LYS A 527 2.20 -5.87 -19.94
CA LYS A 527 2.59 -5.29 -18.63
C LYS A 527 2.01 -6.11 -17.47
N ARG A 528 0.73 -6.47 -17.58
CA ARG A 528 0.04 -7.33 -16.61
C ARG A 528 0.69 -8.71 -16.50
N MET A 529 0.96 -9.37 -17.65
CA MET A 529 1.56 -10.72 -17.68
C MET A 529 2.97 -10.73 -17.07
N LEU A 530 3.78 -9.68 -17.29
CA LEU A 530 5.11 -9.54 -16.66
C LEU A 530 5.02 -9.45 -15.14
N VAL A 531 4.07 -8.64 -14.61
CA VAL A 531 3.82 -8.54 -13.17
C VAL A 531 3.38 -9.89 -12.59
N GLN A 532 2.46 -10.59 -13.26
CA GLN A 532 2.00 -11.91 -12.85
C GLN A 532 3.14 -12.94 -12.85
N ALA A 533 3.98 -12.97 -13.88
CA ALA A 533 5.13 -13.86 -13.97
C ALA A 533 6.12 -13.65 -12.81
N LEU A 534 6.40 -12.39 -12.44
CA LEU A 534 7.23 -12.06 -11.27
C LEU A 534 6.62 -12.59 -9.96
N LYS A 535 5.29 -12.47 -9.80
CA LYS A 535 4.58 -13.00 -8.61
C LYS A 535 4.60 -14.53 -8.56
N GLU A 536 4.51 -15.22 -9.71
CA GLU A 536 4.67 -16.67 -9.80
C GLU A 536 6.07 -17.13 -9.37
N HIS A 537 7.11 -16.31 -9.60
CA HIS A 537 8.45 -16.48 -9.02
C HIS A 537 8.54 -16.15 -7.51
N LYS A 538 7.40 -15.98 -6.83
CA LYS A 538 7.30 -15.64 -5.40
C LYS A 538 8.00 -14.32 -5.05
N LYS A 539 8.11 -13.40 -6.01
CA LYS A 539 8.59 -12.04 -5.76
C LYS A 539 7.46 -11.17 -5.22
N THR A 540 7.80 -10.25 -4.32
CA THR A 540 6.89 -9.18 -3.88
C THR A 540 7.10 -7.99 -4.80
N VAL A 541 6.10 -7.71 -5.63
CA VAL A 541 6.20 -6.78 -6.76
C VAL A 541 5.55 -5.44 -6.45
N ALA A 542 6.33 -4.35 -6.52
CA ALA A 542 5.78 -3.01 -6.63
C ALA A 542 5.75 -2.58 -8.10
N MET A 543 4.68 -1.90 -8.52
CA MET A 543 4.54 -1.33 -9.86
C MET A 543 4.30 0.17 -9.78
N THR A 544 5.08 0.94 -10.55
CA THR A 544 4.82 2.37 -10.73
C THR A 544 4.30 2.64 -12.14
N GLY A 545 3.35 3.53 -12.26
CA GLY A 545 2.81 3.94 -13.55
C GLY A 545 2.05 5.26 -13.44
N ASP A 546 1.96 6.00 -14.54
CA ASP A 546 1.25 7.28 -14.64
C ASP A 546 0.18 7.25 -15.75
N GLY A 547 0.22 6.25 -16.62
CA GLY A 547 -0.66 6.13 -17.77
C GLY A 547 -1.88 5.23 -17.54
N VAL A 548 -2.86 5.39 -18.40
CA VAL A 548 -4.01 4.50 -18.53
C VAL A 548 -3.57 3.06 -18.84
N ASN A 549 -2.49 2.91 -19.60
CA ASN A 549 -1.92 1.63 -20.00
C ASN A 549 -1.33 0.81 -18.84
N ASP A 550 -1.13 1.44 -17.67
CA ASP A 550 -0.56 0.80 -16.47
C ASP A 550 -1.62 0.25 -15.53
N VAL A 551 -2.87 0.63 -15.68
CA VAL A 551 -3.97 0.35 -14.76
C VAL A 551 -4.09 -1.13 -14.43
N LEU A 552 -4.01 -2.02 -15.41
CA LEU A 552 -4.08 -3.47 -15.20
C LEU A 552 -2.87 -4.01 -14.41
N ALA A 553 -1.67 -3.54 -14.74
CA ALA A 553 -0.45 -3.93 -14.04
C ALA A 553 -0.43 -3.39 -12.61
N LEU A 554 -0.89 -2.14 -12.39
CA LEU A 554 -1.04 -1.54 -11.06
C LEU A 554 -2.01 -2.34 -10.19
N LYS A 555 -3.13 -2.81 -10.75
CA LYS A 555 -4.13 -3.61 -10.02
C LYS A 555 -3.59 -4.99 -9.61
N ASP A 556 -2.77 -5.62 -10.44
CA ASP A 556 -2.25 -6.96 -10.21
C ASP A 556 -0.97 -6.97 -9.34
N ALA A 557 -0.27 -5.85 -9.21
CA ALA A 557 0.90 -5.71 -8.35
C ALA A 557 0.54 -5.87 -6.86
N ASP A 558 1.51 -6.30 -6.04
CA ASP A 558 1.33 -6.39 -4.59
C ASP A 558 1.27 -5.00 -3.95
N CYS A 559 2.01 -4.05 -4.51
CA CYS A 559 1.92 -2.62 -4.19
C CYS A 559 1.94 -1.79 -5.47
N SER A 560 1.02 -0.83 -5.59
CA SER A 560 0.92 0.06 -6.74
C SER A 560 1.11 1.52 -6.36
N VAL A 561 1.88 2.23 -7.20
CA VAL A 561 2.26 3.64 -6.99
C VAL A 561 1.92 4.43 -8.25
N ALA A 562 1.13 5.50 -8.12
CA ALA A 562 0.84 6.41 -9.21
C ALA A 562 1.46 7.80 -8.99
N MET A 563 1.67 8.51 -10.08
CA MET A 563 2.06 9.93 -10.09
C MET A 563 0.80 10.78 -10.22
N ALA A 564 0.65 11.82 -9.40
CA ALA A 564 -0.53 12.71 -9.47
C ALA A 564 -0.63 13.48 -10.80
N SER A 565 0.49 13.70 -11.50
CA SER A 565 0.50 14.28 -12.85
C SER A 565 0.08 13.32 -13.95
N GLY A 566 -0.13 12.05 -13.63
CA GLY A 566 -0.57 11.03 -14.57
C GLY A 566 -2.08 11.03 -14.79
N SER A 567 -2.60 9.93 -15.34
CA SER A 567 -4.04 9.76 -15.56
C SER A 567 -4.79 9.58 -14.24
N GLU A 568 -6.01 10.10 -14.18
CA GLU A 568 -6.92 9.89 -13.04
C GLU A 568 -7.19 8.39 -12.81
N ALA A 569 -7.27 7.62 -13.88
CA ALA A 569 -7.48 6.17 -13.81
C ALA A 569 -6.36 5.46 -13.06
N ALA A 570 -5.09 5.80 -13.34
CA ALA A 570 -3.94 5.25 -12.62
C ALA A 570 -3.95 5.68 -11.14
N SER A 571 -4.22 6.97 -10.86
CA SER A 571 -4.28 7.50 -9.49
C SER A 571 -5.40 6.86 -8.65
N ASN A 572 -6.57 6.58 -9.24
CA ASN A 572 -7.69 5.97 -8.53
C ASN A 572 -7.51 4.48 -8.23
N VAL A 573 -6.75 3.76 -9.05
CA VAL A 573 -6.49 2.33 -8.87
C VAL A 573 -5.28 2.08 -7.97
N ALA A 574 -4.32 3.00 -7.97
CA ALA A 574 -3.09 2.86 -7.18
C ALA A 574 -3.37 2.90 -5.67
N GLN A 575 -2.66 2.06 -4.92
CA GLN A 575 -2.71 2.04 -3.47
C GLN A 575 -2.00 3.24 -2.84
N LEU A 576 -1.06 3.85 -3.59
CA LEU A 576 -0.27 4.98 -3.16
C LEU A 576 -0.14 5.98 -4.31
N VAL A 577 -0.30 7.30 -4.01
CA VAL A 577 -0.16 8.38 -5.00
C VAL A 577 0.88 9.39 -4.52
N LEU A 578 1.86 9.69 -5.38
CA LEU A 578 2.84 10.73 -5.16
C LEU A 578 2.26 12.07 -5.64
N LEU A 579 1.79 12.92 -4.69
CA LEU A 579 1.05 14.15 -4.99
C LEU A 579 1.87 15.23 -5.70
N ASP A 580 3.19 15.25 -5.49
CA ASP A 580 4.11 16.13 -6.22
C ASP A 580 4.75 15.45 -7.45
N SER A 581 4.31 14.24 -7.75
CA SER A 581 4.83 13.42 -8.85
C SER A 581 6.37 13.23 -8.81
N ASP A 582 6.97 13.33 -7.64
CA ASP A 582 8.40 13.21 -7.42
C ASP A 582 8.79 11.78 -6.99
N PHE A 583 9.26 10.98 -7.95
CA PHE A 583 9.69 9.60 -7.71
C PHE A 583 10.86 9.48 -6.71
N SER A 584 11.65 10.54 -6.52
CA SER A 584 12.75 10.55 -5.54
C SER A 584 12.27 10.41 -4.08
N ARG A 585 10.95 10.50 -3.84
CA ARG A 585 10.32 10.23 -2.54
C ARG A 585 10.27 8.74 -2.19
N MET A 586 10.32 7.85 -3.18
CA MET A 586 10.14 6.41 -2.97
C MET A 586 11.10 5.77 -1.95
N PRO A 587 12.41 6.08 -1.90
CA PRO A 587 13.29 5.60 -0.84
C PRO A 587 12.77 5.91 0.56
N SER A 588 12.20 7.11 0.74
CA SER A 588 11.67 7.53 2.04
C SER A 588 10.35 6.83 2.39
N VAL A 589 9.56 6.44 1.39
CA VAL A 589 8.31 5.68 1.56
C VAL A 589 8.63 4.24 1.98
N VAL A 590 9.57 3.59 1.29
CA VAL A 590 10.05 2.23 1.64
C VAL A 590 10.67 2.21 3.03
N ALA A 591 11.51 3.21 3.35
CA ALA A 591 12.11 3.33 4.68
C ALA A 591 11.07 3.50 5.79
N GLU A 592 9.97 4.22 5.54
CA GLU A 592 8.86 4.37 6.49
C GLU A 592 8.10 3.04 6.67
N GLY A 593 7.85 2.31 5.59
CA GLY A 593 7.27 0.97 5.65
C GLY A 593 8.12 -0.01 6.49
N ARG A 594 9.44 -0.04 6.24
CA ARG A 594 10.39 -0.86 7.02
C ARG A 594 10.40 -0.47 8.50
N ARG A 595 10.36 0.83 8.80
CA ARG A 595 10.28 1.33 10.17
C ARG A 595 9.05 0.76 10.90
N VAL A 596 7.89 0.83 10.26
CA VAL A 596 6.64 0.36 10.86
C VAL A 596 6.70 -1.14 11.14
N VAL A 597 7.04 -1.94 10.15
CA VAL A 597 7.05 -3.41 10.28
C VAL A 597 8.10 -3.87 11.31
N ASN A 598 9.33 -3.35 11.25
CA ASN A 598 10.39 -3.69 12.21
C ASN A 598 10.02 -3.34 13.64
N ASN A 599 9.42 -2.14 13.85
CA ASN A 599 9.03 -1.71 15.18
C ASN A 599 7.86 -2.56 15.72
N ILE A 600 6.88 -2.90 14.87
CA ILE A 600 5.79 -3.79 15.25
C ILE A 600 6.31 -5.21 15.55
N GLU A 601 7.26 -5.76 14.76
CA GLU A 601 7.89 -7.06 15.07
C GLU A 601 8.60 -7.05 16.44
N ARG A 602 9.36 -5.99 16.74
CA ARG A 602 10.07 -5.85 18.02
C ARG A 602 9.13 -5.75 19.20
N THR A 603 8.10 -4.93 19.07
CA THR A 603 7.13 -4.72 20.15
C THR A 603 6.21 -5.92 20.33
N ALA A 604 5.78 -6.56 19.23
CA ALA A 604 5.00 -7.81 19.30
C ALA A 604 5.76 -8.89 20.06
N ALA A 605 7.08 -9.00 19.88
CA ALA A 605 7.88 -9.97 20.63
C ALA A 605 7.80 -9.76 22.15
N LEU A 606 7.80 -8.50 22.64
CA LEU A 606 7.64 -8.21 24.07
C LEU A 606 6.30 -8.70 24.64
N TYR A 607 5.20 -8.47 23.90
CA TYR A 607 3.87 -8.94 24.32
C TYR A 607 3.80 -10.47 24.34
N ILE A 608 4.34 -11.13 23.30
CA ILE A 608 4.29 -12.59 23.18
C ILE A 608 5.15 -13.28 24.23
N VAL A 609 6.26 -12.69 24.69
CA VAL A 609 7.05 -13.19 25.82
C VAL A 609 6.16 -13.40 27.04
N LYS A 610 5.42 -12.37 27.47
CA LYS A 610 4.50 -12.42 28.60
C LYS A 610 3.44 -13.52 28.42
N ASN A 611 2.88 -13.60 27.22
CA ASN A 611 1.80 -14.55 26.95
C ASN A 611 2.31 -16.00 27.00
N ILE A 612 3.48 -16.30 26.44
CA ILE A 612 4.12 -17.62 26.52
C ILE A 612 4.41 -17.97 27.98
N PHE A 613 5.02 -17.06 28.71
CA PHE A 613 5.34 -17.24 30.13
C PHE A 613 4.09 -17.56 30.96
N SER A 614 3.07 -16.68 30.88
CA SER A 614 1.85 -16.85 31.70
C SER A 614 1.08 -18.12 31.34
N MET A 615 1.03 -18.48 30.05
CA MET A 615 0.40 -19.72 29.60
C MET A 615 1.12 -20.97 30.15
N LEU A 616 2.45 -21.01 30.06
CA LEU A 616 3.23 -22.13 30.56
C LEU A 616 3.17 -22.24 32.08
N LEU A 617 3.23 -21.11 32.77
CA LEU A 617 3.12 -21.06 34.24
C LEU A 617 1.73 -21.50 34.70
N ALA A 618 0.65 -21.10 34.00
CA ALA A 618 -0.70 -21.55 34.30
C ALA A 618 -0.87 -23.07 34.11
N ILE A 619 -0.34 -23.62 33.00
CA ILE A 619 -0.35 -25.08 32.76
C ILE A 619 0.48 -25.81 33.85
N PHE A 620 1.63 -25.27 34.21
CA PHE A 620 2.49 -25.79 35.26
C PHE A 620 1.77 -25.84 36.61
N SER A 621 1.09 -24.74 36.99
CA SER A 621 0.30 -24.67 38.23
C SER A 621 -0.81 -25.72 38.26
N VAL A 622 -1.55 -25.90 37.17
CA VAL A 622 -2.60 -26.94 37.06
C VAL A 622 -2.01 -28.35 37.18
N ILE A 623 -0.90 -28.65 36.50
CA ILE A 623 -0.32 -30.00 36.51
C ILE A 623 0.25 -30.39 37.88
N LEU A 624 0.91 -29.43 38.55
CA LEU A 624 1.53 -29.71 39.85
C LEU A 624 0.61 -29.38 41.05
N MET A 625 -0.65 -29.04 40.79
CA MET A 625 -1.64 -28.67 41.83
C MET A 625 -1.13 -27.53 42.73
N LEU A 626 -0.56 -26.48 42.11
CA LEU A 626 -0.05 -25.29 42.80
C LEU A 626 -0.94 -24.10 42.49
N ASP A 627 -1.10 -23.21 43.44
CA ASP A 627 -1.75 -21.94 43.18
C ASP A 627 -0.90 -21.07 42.27
N TYR A 628 -1.56 -20.22 41.47
CA TYR A 628 -0.86 -19.33 40.55
C TYR A 628 -0.06 -18.29 41.35
N PRO A 629 1.25 -18.15 41.17
CA PRO A 629 2.12 -17.45 42.10
C PRO A 629 2.13 -15.90 41.94
N LEU A 630 1.32 -15.33 41.10
CA LEU A 630 1.26 -13.88 40.84
C LEU A 630 -0.17 -13.34 41.06
N GLU A 631 -0.29 -12.09 41.49
CA GLU A 631 -1.54 -11.36 41.61
C GLU A 631 -1.81 -10.49 40.37
N PRO A 632 -3.09 -10.14 40.08
CA PRO A 632 -3.44 -9.32 38.91
C PRO A 632 -2.80 -7.93 38.93
N SER A 633 -2.68 -7.30 40.11
CA SER A 633 -2.00 -6.02 40.31
C SER A 633 -0.51 -6.09 39.98
N GLN A 634 0.17 -7.19 40.32
CA GLN A 634 1.60 -7.45 40.07
C GLN A 634 1.84 -7.69 38.55
N VAL A 635 0.99 -8.49 37.91
CA VAL A 635 1.06 -8.71 36.45
C VAL A 635 0.88 -7.40 35.70
N SER A 636 -0.02 -6.53 36.17
CA SER A 636 -0.23 -5.21 35.58
C SER A 636 0.98 -4.29 35.76
N LEU A 637 1.60 -4.29 36.93
CA LEU A 637 2.82 -3.53 37.27
C LEU A 637 3.99 -3.96 36.36
N ILE A 638 4.25 -5.28 36.27
CA ILE A 638 5.29 -5.84 35.37
C ILE A 638 5.01 -5.41 33.94
N SER A 639 3.79 -5.61 33.46
CA SER A 639 3.42 -5.31 32.08
C SER A 639 3.59 -3.82 31.74
N MET A 640 3.29 -2.90 32.65
CA MET A 640 3.42 -1.47 32.42
C MET A 640 4.88 -1.07 32.17
N PHE A 641 5.82 -1.56 33.00
CA PHE A 641 7.23 -1.13 32.96
C PHE A 641 8.10 -1.96 32.01
N THR A 642 7.81 -3.24 31.80
CA THR A 642 8.63 -4.11 30.92
C THR A 642 8.11 -4.16 29.49
N ILE A 643 6.82 -3.84 29.24
CA ILE A 643 6.19 -3.97 27.93
C ILE A 643 5.54 -2.66 27.50
N GLY A 644 4.59 -2.11 28.24
CA GLY A 644 3.72 -1.01 27.80
C GLY A 644 4.50 0.25 27.44
N ILE A 645 5.19 0.85 28.41
CA ILE A 645 6.00 2.06 28.20
C ILE A 645 7.11 1.82 27.18
N PRO A 646 7.93 0.74 27.29
CA PRO A 646 8.96 0.46 26.30
C PRO A 646 8.44 0.27 24.88
N SER A 647 7.34 -0.44 24.71
CA SER A 647 6.74 -0.69 23.38
C SER A 647 6.34 0.60 22.69
N PHE A 648 5.81 1.56 23.43
CA PHE A 648 5.42 2.85 22.87
C PHE A 648 6.64 3.65 22.40
N VAL A 649 7.73 3.64 23.17
CA VAL A 649 8.99 4.32 22.79
C VAL A 649 9.62 3.64 21.56
N LEU A 650 9.72 2.31 21.56
CA LEU A 650 10.30 1.55 20.46
C LEU A 650 9.47 1.67 19.15
N ALA A 651 8.15 1.83 19.25
CA ALA A 651 7.28 2.00 18.07
C ALA A 651 7.56 3.31 17.30
N LEU A 652 8.10 4.33 17.96
CA LEU A 652 8.39 5.62 17.35
C LEU A 652 9.82 5.72 16.79
N GLU A 653 10.64 4.72 17.00
CA GLU A 653 12.06 4.72 16.61
C GLU A 653 12.25 4.64 15.09
N PRO A 654 13.28 5.32 14.51
CA PRO A 654 13.67 5.16 13.13
C PRO A 654 14.46 3.86 12.93
N ASN A 655 13.79 2.78 12.57
CA ASN A 655 14.41 1.50 12.19
C ASN A 655 14.16 1.22 10.70
N LYS A 656 15.23 1.22 9.89
CA LYS A 656 15.16 1.05 8.43
C LYS A 656 15.75 -0.27 7.95
N ASP A 657 16.05 -1.20 8.85
CA ASP A 657 16.69 -2.48 8.53
C ASP A 657 15.86 -3.28 7.52
N LEU A 658 16.54 -4.05 6.68
CA LEU A 658 15.89 -4.90 5.69
C LEU A 658 15.07 -6.00 6.37
N ILE A 659 13.79 -6.13 5.99
CA ILE A 659 12.89 -7.15 6.53
C ILE A 659 13.11 -8.45 5.78
N ARG A 660 13.43 -9.52 6.51
CA ARG A 660 13.60 -10.86 5.96
C ARG A 660 12.70 -11.86 6.67
N GLY A 661 12.08 -12.77 5.90
CA GLY A 661 11.21 -13.83 6.42
C GLY A 661 9.80 -13.37 6.79
N HIS A 662 9.04 -14.28 7.42
CA HIS A 662 7.65 -14.06 7.80
C HIS A 662 7.53 -13.39 9.16
N PHE A 663 6.57 -12.48 9.31
CA PHE A 663 6.31 -11.72 10.53
C PHE A 663 6.19 -12.63 11.78
N LEU A 664 5.30 -13.63 11.71
CA LEU A 664 5.04 -14.51 12.86
C LEU A 664 6.29 -15.31 13.27
N THR A 665 7.06 -15.82 12.30
CA THR A 665 8.30 -16.56 12.57
C THR A 665 9.32 -15.66 13.27
N ASN A 666 9.51 -14.44 12.79
CA ASN A 666 10.45 -13.47 13.38
C ASN A 666 10.08 -13.12 14.81
N VAL A 667 8.79 -12.88 15.07
CA VAL A 667 8.27 -12.59 16.42
C VAL A 667 8.47 -13.79 17.35
N LEU A 668 8.12 -15.00 16.92
CA LEU A 668 8.26 -16.20 17.74
C LEU A 668 9.72 -16.56 18.03
N VAL A 669 10.62 -16.47 17.06
CA VAL A 669 12.07 -16.73 17.27
C VAL A 669 12.66 -15.79 18.31
N ARG A 670 12.17 -14.54 18.39
CA ARG A 670 12.62 -13.57 19.41
C ARG A 670 11.94 -13.79 20.77
N ALA A 671 10.65 -14.14 20.78
CA ALA A 671 9.85 -14.23 22.00
C ALA A 671 10.02 -15.57 22.74
N LEU A 672 10.13 -16.69 22.01
CA LEU A 672 10.14 -18.04 22.60
C LEU A 672 11.29 -18.27 23.60
N PRO A 673 12.58 -17.92 23.28
CA PRO A 673 13.66 -18.07 24.24
C PRO A 673 13.41 -17.30 25.54
N ALA A 674 12.86 -16.09 25.42
CA ALA A 674 12.59 -15.21 26.53
C ALA A 674 11.45 -15.75 27.42
N GLY A 675 10.30 -16.10 26.83
CA GLY A 675 9.16 -16.66 27.56
C GLY A 675 9.48 -18.01 28.24
N LEU A 676 10.30 -18.86 27.59
CA LEU A 676 10.80 -20.09 28.22
C LEU A 676 11.77 -19.81 29.38
N THR A 677 12.61 -18.76 29.26
CA THR A 677 13.50 -18.36 30.36
C THR A 677 12.72 -17.92 31.58
N ASP A 678 11.75 -17.02 31.40
CA ASP A 678 10.83 -16.59 32.46
C ASP A 678 10.17 -17.80 33.12
N PHE A 679 9.62 -18.70 32.34
CA PHE A 679 8.96 -19.91 32.81
C PHE A 679 9.90 -20.81 33.64
N ILE A 680 11.09 -21.15 33.14
CA ILE A 680 12.05 -22.05 33.81
C ILE A 680 12.51 -21.43 35.12
N VAL A 681 12.85 -20.15 35.12
CA VAL A 681 13.42 -19.46 36.25
C VAL A 681 12.38 -19.27 37.36
N VAL A 682 11.15 -18.83 36.99
CA VAL A 682 10.07 -18.66 37.96
C VAL A 682 9.54 -20.00 38.50
N SER A 683 9.34 -21.00 37.63
CA SER A 683 8.92 -22.35 38.06
C SER A 683 9.97 -22.99 38.98
N GLY A 684 11.26 -22.78 38.69
CA GLY A 684 12.33 -23.19 39.58
C GLY A 684 12.25 -22.54 40.96
N LEU A 685 12.05 -21.20 40.98
CA LEU A 685 11.85 -20.48 42.25
C LEU A 685 10.66 -21.01 43.05
N VAL A 686 9.51 -21.22 42.37
CA VAL A 686 8.27 -21.76 42.98
C VAL A 686 8.50 -23.13 43.62
N ILE A 687 9.17 -24.06 42.92
CA ILE A 687 9.48 -25.41 43.45
C ILE A 687 10.38 -25.30 44.65
N PHE A 688 11.48 -24.52 44.59
CA PHE A 688 12.41 -24.38 45.67
C PHE A 688 11.77 -23.72 46.91
N CYS A 689 10.98 -22.65 46.73
CA CYS A 689 10.27 -21.99 47.82
C CYS A 689 9.28 -22.94 48.53
N ARG A 690 8.61 -23.81 47.75
CA ARG A 690 7.73 -24.83 48.31
C ARG A 690 8.48 -25.85 49.14
N GLU A 691 9.60 -26.37 48.66
CA GLU A 691 10.44 -27.32 49.39
C GLU A 691 11.01 -26.73 50.71
N PHE A 692 11.33 -25.43 50.70
CA PHE A 692 11.79 -24.71 51.91
C PHE A 692 10.67 -24.16 52.74
N GLN A 693 9.38 -24.47 52.47
CA GLN A 693 8.19 -24.02 53.20
C GLN A 693 8.13 -22.49 53.42
N VAL A 694 8.46 -21.72 52.37
CA VAL A 694 8.43 -20.27 52.40
C VAL A 694 6.97 -19.79 52.27
N ASP A 695 6.61 -18.71 52.98
CA ASP A 695 5.31 -18.10 52.93
C ASP A 695 4.90 -17.68 51.51
N LEU A 696 3.62 -17.89 51.15
CA LEU A 696 3.09 -17.62 49.84
C LEU A 696 3.20 -16.14 49.42
N ASP A 697 3.01 -15.20 50.36
CA ASP A 697 3.14 -13.78 50.10
C ASP A 697 4.59 -13.39 49.72
N CYS A 698 5.56 -13.98 50.42
CA CYS A 698 6.98 -13.82 50.07
C CYS A 698 7.31 -14.37 48.69
N LEU A 699 6.68 -15.50 48.32
CA LEU A 699 6.86 -16.13 47.01
C LEU A 699 6.35 -15.23 45.88
N SER A 700 5.13 -14.69 46.01
CA SER A 700 4.49 -13.83 45.02
C SER A 700 5.32 -12.56 44.75
N THR A 701 5.79 -11.89 45.79
CA THR A 701 6.70 -10.74 45.69
C THR A 701 8.02 -11.10 44.98
N SER A 702 8.63 -12.24 45.34
CA SER A 702 9.89 -12.68 44.75
C SER A 702 9.75 -13.07 43.29
N CYS A 703 8.65 -13.73 42.90
CA CYS A 703 8.32 -14.01 41.49
C CYS A 703 8.14 -12.70 40.72
N THR A 704 7.47 -11.69 41.27
CA THR A 704 7.26 -10.38 40.65
C THR A 704 8.57 -9.67 40.37
N ILE A 705 9.50 -9.65 41.33
CA ILE A 705 10.83 -9.04 41.15
C ILE A 705 11.64 -9.81 40.09
N LEU A 706 11.63 -11.14 40.15
CA LEU A 706 12.39 -11.98 39.21
C LEU A 706 11.91 -11.82 37.76
N VAL A 707 10.57 -11.82 37.53
CA VAL A 707 9.99 -11.58 36.19
C VAL A 707 10.31 -10.17 35.69
N ALA A 708 10.34 -9.16 36.57
CA ALA A 708 10.74 -7.82 36.18
C ALA A 708 12.22 -7.75 35.79
N ILE A 709 13.12 -8.40 36.52
CA ILE A 709 14.56 -8.49 36.18
C ILE A 709 14.72 -9.14 34.82
N VAL A 710 14.10 -10.29 34.58
CA VAL A 710 14.13 -10.96 33.27
C VAL A 710 13.54 -10.07 32.18
N GLY A 711 12.41 -9.43 32.45
CA GLY A 711 11.77 -8.47 31.51
C GLY A 711 12.69 -7.31 31.12
N PHE A 712 13.44 -6.72 32.06
CA PHE A 712 14.41 -5.67 31.74
C PHE A 712 15.62 -6.20 30.97
N MET A 713 16.08 -7.42 31.22
CA MET A 713 17.15 -8.07 30.45
C MET A 713 16.70 -8.32 29.00
N ILE A 714 15.46 -8.77 28.80
CA ILE A 714 14.85 -8.96 27.47
C ILE A 714 14.71 -7.63 26.75
N LEU A 715 14.21 -6.59 27.45
CA LEU A 715 14.09 -5.26 26.90
C LEU A 715 15.44 -4.71 26.45
N HIS A 716 16.50 -4.86 27.27
CA HIS A 716 17.85 -4.49 26.87
C HIS A 716 18.31 -5.21 25.59
N ARG A 717 17.99 -6.50 25.45
CA ARG A 717 18.36 -7.29 24.26
C ARG A 717 17.58 -6.88 23.01
N ILE A 718 16.29 -6.62 23.15
CA ILE A 718 15.41 -6.21 22.04
C ILE A 718 15.73 -4.78 21.58
N ALA A 719 16.13 -3.89 22.49
CA ALA A 719 16.48 -2.49 22.21
C ALA A 719 17.87 -2.33 21.53
N ARG A 720 18.62 -3.39 21.30
CA ARG A 720 19.91 -3.29 20.57
C ARG A 720 19.73 -2.95 19.09
N PRO A 721 20.62 -2.12 18.51
CA PRO A 721 21.79 -1.46 19.11
C PRO A 721 21.37 -0.33 20.08
N MET A 722 22.06 -0.24 21.24
CA MET A 722 21.74 0.74 22.28
C MET A 722 22.14 2.15 21.83
N ASN A 723 21.18 3.05 21.81
CA ASN A 723 21.40 4.48 21.64
C ASN A 723 21.10 5.24 22.97
N THR A 724 21.40 6.53 23.01
CA THR A 724 21.14 7.35 24.21
C THR A 724 19.66 7.31 24.64
N GLY A 725 18.72 7.31 23.67
CA GLY A 725 17.29 7.22 23.95
C GLY A 725 16.91 5.89 24.62
N HIS A 726 17.48 4.76 24.16
CA HIS A 726 17.28 3.44 24.76
C HIS A 726 17.82 3.37 26.18
N ILE A 727 18.99 3.97 26.44
CA ILE A 727 19.57 4.01 27.79
C ILE A 727 18.67 4.81 28.72
N VAL A 728 18.22 5.99 28.30
CA VAL A 728 17.31 6.84 29.09
C VAL A 728 15.98 6.12 29.34
N MET A 729 15.40 5.47 28.33
CA MET A 729 14.19 4.65 28.46
C MET A 729 14.42 3.53 29.49
N LEU A 730 15.48 2.73 29.37
CA LEU A 730 15.74 1.59 30.24
C LEU A 730 15.96 2.05 31.68
N VAL A 731 16.76 3.08 31.91
CA VAL A 731 17.00 3.66 33.24
C VAL A 731 15.69 4.23 33.81
N GLY A 732 14.90 4.92 32.99
CA GLY A 732 13.62 5.52 33.40
C GLY A 732 12.59 4.47 33.82
N VAL A 733 12.42 3.37 33.05
CA VAL A 733 11.47 2.30 33.42
C VAL A 733 11.92 1.51 34.63
N ILE A 734 13.23 1.24 34.80
CA ILE A 734 13.78 0.58 36.02
C ILE A 734 13.58 1.49 37.23
N ALA A 735 13.92 2.76 37.14
CA ALA A 735 13.72 3.70 38.25
C ALA A 735 12.24 3.87 38.60
N GLY A 736 11.37 4.00 37.60
CA GLY A 736 9.91 4.07 37.81
C GLY A 736 9.36 2.81 38.50
N TRP A 737 9.83 1.63 38.07
CA TRP A 737 9.43 0.35 38.67
C TRP A 737 9.90 0.28 40.13
N ILE A 738 11.14 0.64 40.46
CA ILE A 738 11.65 0.69 41.83
C ILE A 738 10.84 1.68 42.67
N LEU A 739 10.52 2.85 42.16
CA LEU A 739 9.69 3.84 42.87
C LEU A 739 8.29 3.30 43.18
N CYS A 740 7.64 2.60 42.22
CA CYS A 740 6.36 1.94 42.44
C CYS A 740 6.46 0.84 43.53
N MET A 741 7.54 0.06 43.53
CA MET A 741 7.77 -0.94 44.58
C MET A 741 7.93 -0.32 45.96
N LEU A 742 8.68 0.79 46.07
CA LEU A 742 8.97 1.44 47.33
C LEU A 742 7.78 2.21 47.93
N PHE A 743 7.05 2.94 47.09
CA PHE A 743 5.98 3.83 47.54
C PHE A 743 4.58 3.26 47.33
N GLY A 744 4.39 2.35 46.40
CA GLY A 744 3.13 1.73 46.03
C GLY A 744 3.02 0.26 46.42
N GLY A 745 4.00 -0.30 47.11
CA GLY A 745 4.10 -1.74 47.35
C GLY A 745 2.82 -2.36 47.97
N SER A 746 2.22 -1.72 48.95
CA SER A 746 0.97 -2.19 49.56
C SER A 746 -0.20 -2.22 48.58
N PHE A 747 -0.23 -1.31 47.61
CA PHE A 747 -1.27 -1.25 46.56
C PHE A 747 -1.13 -2.37 45.54
N PHE A 748 0.10 -2.83 45.30
CA PHE A 748 0.40 -3.90 44.35
C PHE A 748 0.54 -5.28 44.99
N GLY A 749 0.09 -5.46 46.26
CA GLY A 749 0.24 -6.71 46.99
C GLY A 749 1.70 -7.11 47.28
N ILE A 750 2.61 -6.14 47.29
CA ILE A 750 4.04 -6.37 47.56
C ILE A 750 4.27 -6.44 49.05
N THR A 751 4.72 -7.59 49.53
CA THR A 751 5.00 -7.86 50.93
C THR A 751 6.52 -7.92 51.19
N GLY A 752 6.90 -8.02 52.47
CA GLY A 752 8.30 -8.22 52.85
C GLY A 752 8.85 -9.56 52.36
N ILE A 753 10.12 -9.60 51.96
CA ILE A 753 10.79 -10.81 51.49
C ILE A 753 11.60 -11.44 52.64
N SER A 754 11.47 -12.76 52.83
CA SER A 754 12.31 -13.49 53.80
C SER A 754 13.75 -13.63 53.26
N LYS A 755 14.73 -13.69 54.12
CA LYS A 755 16.15 -13.88 53.75
C LYS A 755 16.39 -15.13 52.90
N GLN A 756 15.63 -16.18 53.10
CA GLN A 756 15.70 -17.42 52.29
C GLN A 756 15.23 -17.15 50.86
N CYS A 757 14.09 -16.45 50.69
CA CYS A 757 13.53 -16.10 49.43
C CYS A 757 14.41 -15.11 48.69
N GLU A 758 14.99 -14.13 49.39
CA GLU A 758 15.94 -13.17 48.81
C GLU A 758 17.16 -13.89 48.21
N MET A 759 17.73 -14.85 48.96
CA MET A 759 18.88 -15.63 48.48
C MET A 759 18.56 -16.48 47.28
N LEU A 760 17.40 -17.18 47.25
CA LEU A 760 16.94 -17.96 46.12
C LEU A 760 16.68 -17.05 44.91
N MET A 761 16.00 -15.92 45.09
CA MET A 761 15.74 -14.94 44.04
C MET A 761 17.05 -14.46 43.38
N VAL A 762 18.09 -14.13 44.14
CA VAL A 762 19.38 -13.71 43.63
C VAL A 762 20.06 -14.84 42.82
N ILE A 763 20.00 -16.10 43.29
CA ILE A 763 20.52 -17.23 42.57
C ILE A 763 19.84 -17.42 41.21
N PHE A 764 18.49 -17.37 41.19
CA PHE A 764 17.72 -17.50 39.96
C PHE A 764 17.92 -16.31 39.03
N ALA A 765 18.11 -15.09 39.57
CA ALA A 765 18.44 -13.91 38.77
C ALA A 765 19.80 -14.06 38.04
N ILE A 766 20.82 -14.64 38.72
CA ILE A 766 22.13 -14.92 38.12
C ILE A 766 22.02 -15.99 37.01
N ILE A 767 21.19 -17.03 37.23
CA ILE A 767 20.99 -18.13 36.29
C ILE A 767 20.23 -17.67 35.01
N THR A 768 19.48 -16.58 35.08
CA THR A 768 18.65 -16.08 33.98
C THR A 768 19.46 -15.82 32.70
N GLU A 769 20.61 -15.16 32.80
CA GLU A 769 21.41 -14.79 31.62
C GLU A 769 21.94 -16.03 30.87
N PRO A 770 22.60 -17.03 31.52
CA PRO A 770 22.99 -18.26 30.84
C PRO A 770 21.79 -18.99 30.19
N VAL A 771 20.68 -19.13 30.91
CA VAL A 771 19.47 -19.81 30.37
C VAL A 771 18.95 -19.11 29.12
N LEU A 772 18.79 -17.80 29.18
CA LEU A 772 18.34 -16.99 28.04
C LEU A 772 19.29 -17.14 26.83
N ARG A 773 20.61 -17.14 27.09
CA ARG A 773 21.61 -17.25 26.04
C ARG A 773 21.55 -18.62 25.36
N TYR A 774 21.53 -19.72 26.13
CA TYR A 774 21.50 -21.07 25.57
C TYR A 774 20.18 -21.35 24.83
N LEU A 775 19.03 -20.95 25.39
CA LEU A 775 17.72 -21.08 24.73
C LEU A 775 17.68 -20.30 23.41
N SER A 776 18.26 -19.11 23.38
CA SER A 776 18.35 -18.34 22.15
C SER A 776 19.15 -19.06 21.06
N LEU A 777 20.31 -19.61 21.41
CA LEU A 777 21.14 -20.40 20.47
C LEU A 777 20.39 -21.62 19.94
N ILE A 778 19.65 -22.32 20.81
CA ILE A 778 18.84 -23.49 20.41
C ILE A 778 17.73 -23.10 19.46
N VAL A 779 16.96 -22.05 19.76
CA VAL A 779 15.85 -21.61 18.91
C VAL A 779 16.36 -21.07 17.58
N GLU A 780 17.46 -20.32 17.56
CA GLU A 780 18.09 -19.86 16.31
C GLU A 780 18.58 -21.05 15.47
N TRP A 781 19.19 -22.05 16.07
CA TRP A 781 19.64 -23.27 15.39
C TRP A 781 18.44 -24.04 14.77
N ILE A 782 17.37 -24.25 15.55
CA ILE A 782 16.13 -24.89 15.06
C ILE A 782 15.56 -24.10 13.88
N SER A 783 15.42 -22.78 14.02
CA SER A 783 14.89 -21.90 12.96
C SER A 783 15.74 -21.97 11.69
N ALA A 784 17.06 -21.98 11.80
CA ALA A 784 17.98 -22.14 10.67
C ALA A 784 17.82 -23.51 9.98
N ARG A 785 17.67 -24.59 10.76
CA ARG A 785 17.41 -25.93 10.22
C ARG A 785 16.08 -26.03 9.49
N CYS A 786 15.02 -25.49 10.08
CA CYS A 786 13.69 -25.46 9.44
C CYS A 786 13.72 -24.68 8.11
N ARG A 787 14.41 -23.55 8.06
CA ARG A 787 14.60 -22.79 6.81
C ARG A 787 15.35 -23.59 5.74
N MET A 788 16.41 -24.31 6.11
CA MET A 788 17.16 -25.16 5.17
C MET A 788 16.31 -26.32 4.63
N ILE A 789 15.50 -26.94 5.48
CA ILE A 789 14.59 -28.03 5.09
C ILE A 789 13.54 -27.47 4.12
N HIS A 790 12.92 -26.36 4.44
CA HIS A 790 11.91 -25.72 3.58
C HIS A 790 12.50 -25.32 2.21
N ALA A 791 13.70 -24.76 2.17
CA ALA A 791 14.41 -24.43 0.93
C ALA A 791 14.76 -25.68 0.07
N ARG A 792 14.99 -26.84 0.70
CA ARG A 792 15.19 -28.10 -0.04
C ARG A 792 13.88 -28.63 -0.65
N PHE A 793 12.77 -28.58 0.09
CA PHE A 793 11.46 -29.01 -0.41
C PHE A 793 10.87 -28.05 -1.47
N SER A 794 11.25 -26.79 -1.48
CA SER A 794 10.80 -25.82 -2.51
C SER A 794 11.62 -25.88 -3.80
N ARG A 795 12.76 -26.62 -3.82
CA ARG A 795 13.58 -26.86 -5.01
C ARG A 795 13.37 -28.26 -5.62
N ALA A 796 12.69 -29.14 -4.94
CA ALA A 796 12.20 -30.43 -5.43
C ALA A 796 10.73 -30.31 -5.90
#